data_1dbb9dd91e1aea1c929f8faa0a2a8647
#
_entry.id   1dbb9dd91e1aea1c929f8faa0a2a8647
#
_cell.length_a   1.000
_cell.length_b   1.000
_cell.length_c   1.000
_cell.angle_alpha   90.00
_cell.angle_beta   90.00
_cell.angle_gamma   90.00
#
_symmetry.space_group_name_H-M   'P 1'
#
loop_
_entity.id
_entity.type
_entity.pdbx_description
1 polymer ?
#
loop_
_entity_poly.entity_id
_entity_poly.type
_entity_poly.pdbx_seq_one_letter_code
_entity_poly.pdbx_strand_id
1 'polypeptide(L)'
;MRLFLLGTLLVAVFASGCPKEESPPAAGALRVSISYATFQPQCLTLTVVDQDAPSRTDSTQVQVVPGVRSDTRTVAILGREGWSRNLRLTATAHERSCNGALVAEQSADAQVPVVGVTEVGLALRAEDLDDDTFITAEGPRPGTDCDDANPAVNPLATEQCDGIDNNCRNGEGDAPGARNYYPDRDADGYGDSSVEPIPSCVPPASTATQGGDCDDNDATIRPGQQESRCDGEDDDCDGVVDDDAFAVGATCMTAQACPGVNTCQGVSAVTCVSAQQPVEWYVDADGDGSAGAAAGLWCTEPEQSATTTRSDCDESSRYASNVATEVCDRLDNDCDEQVDEDLADCATTEWTETTVGGAATWNAVAPYGGNRGWLAGEGGLVTHVNGDIQLPVMTCPGNWKAAWVASNGRVFLGSGAGRLATVLPAALDTCAEVAGVATSSINGLVGFEDGTTVRLFAVDSQGRIIRWEYVEGAQPQAAPVLVTQLAANLRAIHGLSPETLLVVGQENGTTVPSAWSAPASGGTWPKENLGSTGTTGYLRAVRVLTPRLAYAAGDGGLLMERSGGAWTVKPQLTVAGSGAVNVRALLAFGRTALYAVGSGPNEIHFFNGTTWSSVAEAPGTLNALEATGPGDLWGVGFTGTLVRWQP
;
A
#
# COMPACT_ATOMS: atom_id res chain seq x y z
N MET A 1 -31.13 31.30 55.26
CA MET A 1 -31.23 31.67 56.63
C MET A 1 -31.50 33.18 56.72
N ARG A 2 -32.63 33.56 57.22
CA ARG A 2 -33.18 34.91 57.24
C ARG A 2 -32.27 35.83 58.02
N LEU A 3 -32.03 37.03 57.56
CA LEU A 3 -31.85 38.16 58.42
C LEU A 3 -32.57 39.35 57.80
N PHE A 4 -33.66 39.75 58.45
CA PHE A 4 -34.39 40.99 58.23
C PHE A 4 -33.55 42.13 58.78
N LEU A 5 -33.28 43.14 57.96
CA LEU A 5 -32.98 44.47 58.46
C LEU A 5 -34.10 45.42 58.04
N LEU A 6 -35.01 45.69 58.94
CA LEU A 6 -35.96 46.77 58.82
C LEU A 6 -35.23 48.10 58.93
N GLY A 7 -35.28 48.84 57.86
CA GLY A 7 -34.79 50.21 57.79
C GLY A 7 -35.39 50.94 56.59
N THR A 8 -36.67 50.76 56.36
CA THR A 8 -37.39 51.42 55.28
C THR A 8 -37.69 52.85 55.59
N LEU A 9 -37.22 53.75 54.74
CA LEU A 9 -37.78 55.07 54.57
C LEU A 9 -39.26 54.86 54.20
N LEU A 10 -40.19 55.30 54.97
CA LEU A 10 -41.59 55.15 54.62
C LEU A 10 -41.93 56.13 53.52
N VAL A 11 -41.86 55.59 52.23
CA VAL A 11 -42.32 56.33 51.09
C VAL A 11 -43.77 55.97 50.84
N ALA A 12 -44.67 56.89 51.15
CA ALA A 12 -46.11 56.74 50.92
C ALA A 12 -46.40 57.36 49.52
N VAL A 13 -46.84 56.52 48.55
CA VAL A 13 -47.34 57.01 47.25
C VAL A 13 -48.83 57.25 47.37
N PHE A 14 -49.28 58.49 47.20
CA PHE A 14 -50.70 58.83 47.11
C PHE A 14 -51.17 58.83 45.68
N ALA A 15 -52.14 58.02 45.33
CA ALA A 15 -52.87 58.10 44.07
C ALA A 15 -53.77 59.37 44.12
N SER A 16 -53.79 60.16 43.05
CA SER A 16 -54.63 61.35 42.94
C SER A 16 -56.13 61.00 43.03
N GLY A 17 -56.74 61.26 44.18
CA GLY A 17 -58.18 61.09 44.36
C GLY A 17 -58.66 61.88 45.62
N CYS A 18 -59.27 63.05 45.40
CA CYS A 18 -60.02 63.99 46.30
C CYS A 18 -59.19 64.68 47.38
N PRO A 19 -59.29 65.99 47.53
CA PRO A 19 -58.63 66.73 48.61
C PRO A 19 -59.40 66.55 49.89
N LYS A 20 -58.81 65.80 50.81
CA LYS A 20 -59.08 66.00 52.25
C LYS A 20 -57.99 66.92 52.74
N GLU A 21 -58.39 68.05 53.37
CA GLU A 21 -57.46 68.85 54.20
C GLU A 21 -56.91 67.97 55.28
N GLU A 22 -55.69 67.48 55.06
CA GLU A 22 -54.93 66.77 56.10
C GLU A 22 -54.12 67.84 56.87
N SER A 23 -54.21 67.82 58.16
CA SER A 23 -53.35 68.62 59.01
C SER A 23 -51.89 68.37 58.68
N PRO A 24 -51.04 69.40 58.63
CA PRO A 24 -49.62 69.18 58.34
C PRO A 24 -49.01 68.21 59.34
N PRO A 25 -48.14 67.28 58.89
CA PRO A 25 -47.52 66.28 59.76
C PRO A 25 -46.74 67.00 60.89
N ALA A 26 -46.80 66.40 62.08
CA ALA A 26 -46.12 66.93 63.30
C ALA A 26 -44.57 66.90 63.13
N ALA A 27 -44.04 66.14 62.17
CA ALA A 27 -42.64 66.13 61.74
C ALA A 27 -42.54 66.71 60.30
N GLY A 28 -41.46 67.42 60.02
CA GLY A 28 -41.26 67.99 58.69
C GLY A 28 -41.16 66.93 57.57
N ALA A 29 -41.67 67.28 56.38
CA ALA A 29 -41.67 66.44 55.23
C ALA A 29 -41.30 67.23 53.97
N LEU A 30 -40.76 66.53 52.93
CA LEU A 30 -40.73 67.01 51.55
C LEU A 30 -41.88 66.40 50.80
N ARG A 31 -42.56 67.21 49.96
CA ARG A 31 -43.48 66.76 48.98
C ARG A 31 -42.77 66.91 47.62
N VAL A 32 -42.31 65.74 47.02
CA VAL A 32 -41.60 65.73 45.77
C VAL A 32 -42.59 65.47 44.63
N SER A 33 -42.76 66.46 43.80
CA SER A 33 -43.60 66.38 42.60
C SER A 33 -42.70 66.06 41.37
N ILE A 34 -42.78 64.83 40.87
CA ILE A 34 -42.05 64.40 39.67
C ILE A 34 -43.01 64.52 38.52
N SER A 35 -42.76 65.46 37.65
CA SER A 35 -43.51 65.65 36.41
C SER A 35 -42.71 65.14 35.23
N TYR A 36 -43.36 64.48 34.27
CA TYR A 36 -42.82 64.16 32.98
C TYR A 36 -43.76 64.59 31.87
N ALA A 37 -43.21 64.96 30.72
CA ALA A 37 -43.97 65.41 29.55
C ALA A 37 -43.21 65.06 28.28
N THR A 38 -43.98 64.90 27.20
CA THR A 38 -43.49 64.56 25.82
C THR A 38 -43.01 63.14 25.62
N PHE A 39 -43.07 62.30 26.63
CA PHE A 39 -42.72 60.89 26.54
C PHE A 39 -43.44 60.06 27.61
N GLN A 40 -43.50 58.76 27.40
CA GLN A 40 -44.05 57.83 28.40
C GLN A 40 -42.91 57.04 29.06
N PRO A 41 -42.52 57.36 30.32
CA PRO A 41 -41.53 56.57 31.00
C PRO A 41 -42.10 55.17 31.32
N GLN A 42 -41.32 54.12 31.09
CA GLN A 42 -41.70 52.77 31.47
C GLN A 42 -41.23 52.42 32.89
N CYS A 43 -40.21 53.11 33.36
CA CYS A 43 -39.81 53.06 34.77
C CYS A 43 -39.41 54.45 35.26
N LEU A 44 -39.98 54.85 36.38
CA LEU A 44 -39.65 56.09 37.05
C LEU A 44 -39.12 55.76 38.45
N THR A 45 -37.94 56.26 38.79
CA THR A 45 -37.31 56.00 40.08
C THR A 45 -36.95 57.32 40.74
N LEU A 46 -37.23 57.43 42.05
CA LEU A 46 -36.75 58.53 42.90
C LEU A 46 -35.66 57.98 43.81
N THR A 47 -34.47 58.51 43.70
CA THR A 47 -33.33 58.23 44.57
C THR A 47 -33.10 59.41 45.49
N VAL A 48 -32.94 59.14 46.81
CA VAL A 48 -32.66 60.09 47.81
C VAL A 48 -31.29 59.79 48.42
N VAL A 49 -30.42 60.78 48.47
CA VAL A 49 -29.06 60.66 49.03
C VAL A 49 -28.92 61.70 50.18
N ASP A 50 -28.44 61.26 51.31
CA ASP A 50 -28.08 62.16 52.44
C ASP A 50 -26.78 62.91 52.03
N GLN A 51 -26.85 64.23 51.91
CA GLN A 51 -25.69 65.01 51.43
C GLN A 51 -24.55 65.06 52.47
N ASP A 52 -24.87 64.97 53.76
CA ASP A 52 -23.88 65.00 54.83
C ASP A 52 -23.25 63.58 55.05
N ALA A 53 -23.87 62.55 54.49
CA ALA A 53 -23.44 61.17 54.56
C ALA A 53 -23.82 60.43 53.24
N PRO A 54 -23.12 60.63 52.14
CA PRO A 54 -23.52 60.11 50.82
C PRO A 54 -23.62 58.59 50.66
N SER A 55 -23.06 57.84 51.57
CA SER A 55 -23.25 56.38 51.65
C SER A 55 -24.67 55.96 52.05
N ARG A 56 -25.45 56.92 52.58
CA ARG A 56 -26.84 56.69 52.88
C ARG A 56 -27.68 57.08 51.68
N THR A 57 -28.11 56.07 50.99
CA THR A 57 -28.91 56.19 49.74
C THR A 57 -30.12 55.27 49.90
N ASP A 58 -31.26 55.78 49.45
CA ASP A 58 -32.48 54.98 49.35
C ASP A 58 -33.15 55.28 48.04
N SER A 59 -33.84 54.33 47.43
CA SER A 59 -34.51 54.52 46.14
C SER A 59 -35.86 53.81 46.10
N THR A 60 -36.79 54.39 45.38
CA THR A 60 -38.12 53.83 45.17
C THR A 60 -38.60 54.01 43.76
N GLN A 61 -39.26 52.96 43.25
CA GLN A 61 -39.95 53.09 41.98
C GLN A 61 -41.26 53.85 42.17
N VAL A 62 -41.49 54.82 41.32
CA VAL A 62 -42.70 55.61 41.25
C VAL A 62 -43.62 55.05 40.16
N GLN A 63 -44.86 54.71 40.55
CA GLN A 63 -45.80 54.13 39.59
C GLN A 63 -46.14 55.14 38.47
N VAL A 64 -45.99 54.74 37.26
CA VAL A 64 -46.43 55.48 36.08
C VAL A 64 -47.75 54.91 35.58
N VAL A 65 -48.54 55.74 34.90
CA VAL A 65 -49.76 55.25 34.26
C VAL A 65 -49.45 54.89 32.82
N PRO A 66 -49.67 53.62 32.41
CA PRO A 66 -49.44 53.23 31.01
C PRO A 66 -50.30 54.08 30.06
N GLY A 67 -49.70 54.47 28.93
CA GLY A 67 -50.37 55.25 27.90
C GLY A 67 -50.49 56.76 28.22
N VAL A 68 -49.84 57.26 29.29
CA VAL A 68 -49.87 58.68 29.67
C VAL A 68 -48.49 59.30 29.46
N ARG A 69 -48.41 60.27 28.56
CA ARG A 69 -47.16 60.96 28.15
C ARG A 69 -46.88 62.26 28.96
N SER A 70 -47.82 62.67 29.77
CA SER A 70 -47.66 63.82 30.64
C SER A 70 -48.43 63.60 31.93
N ASP A 71 -47.73 63.53 33.06
CA ASP A 71 -48.35 63.34 34.36
C ASP A 71 -47.42 63.91 35.48
N THR A 72 -47.97 64.02 36.62
CA THR A 72 -47.24 64.44 37.82
C THR A 72 -47.49 63.46 38.97
N ARG A 73 -46.44 62.87 39.48
CA ARG A 73 -46.46 61.94 40.57
C ARG A 73 -45.90 62.60 41.84
N THR A 74 -46.57 62.43 42.94
CA THR A 74 -46.15 62.99 44.19
C THR A 74 -45.68 61.91 45.17
N VAL A 75 -44.49 62.12 45.70
CA VAL A 75 -43.86 61.24 46.68
C VAL A 75 -43.59 62.05 47.93
N ALA A 76 -44.00 61.57 49.09
CA ALA A 76 -43.71 62.20 50.40
C ALA A 76 -42.43 61.61 51.00
N ILE A 77 -41.47 62.45 51.33
CA ILE A 77 -40.25 62.06 52.04
C ILE A 77 -40.31 62.62 53.45
N LEU A 78 -40.37 61.71 54.45
CA LEU A 78 -40.40 62.08 55.86
C LEU A 78 -38.98 62.07 56.40
N GLY A 79 -38.75 62.98 57.40
CA GLY A 79 -37.47 62.93 58.12
C GLY A 79 -37.26 61.60 58.79
N ARG A 80 -36.05 61.05 58.72
CA ARG A 80 -35.69 59.75 59.23
C ARG A 80 -34.59 59.88 60.30
N GLU A 81 -34.69 59.07 61.32
CA GLU A 81 -33.67 59.05 62.34
C GLU A 81 -32.32 58.61 61.81
N GLY A 82 -31.28 59.34 62.14
CA GLY A 82 -29.92 59.07 61.70
C GLY A 82 -29.55 59.64 60.29
N TRP A 83 -30.49 60.24 59.55
CA TRP A 83 -30.25 60.99 58.32
C TRP A 83 -30.12 62.49 58.56
N SER A 84 -29.30 63.14 57.79
CA SER A 84 -29.27 64.60 57.79
C SER A 84 -30.59 65.16 57.21
N ARG A 85 -30.79 66.42 57.39
CA ARG A 85 -31.94 67.09 56.76
C ARG A 85 -31.65 67.59 55.34
N ASN A 86 -30.37 67.59 54.93
CA ASN A 86 -29.92 67.99 53.60
C ASN A 86 -29.94 66.79 52.69
N LEU A 87 -30.86 66.74 51.80
CA LEU A 87 -31.04 65.63 50.87
C LEU A 87 -30.84 66.07 49.44
N ARG A 88 -30.19 65.19 48.62
CA ARG A 88 -30.24 65.27 47.19
C ARG A 88 -31.26 64.26 46.68
N LEU A 89 -32.18 64.78 45.90
CA LEU A 89 -33.28 64.05 45.27
C LEU A 89 -32.97 63.90 43.77
N THR A 90 -32.98 62.72 43.27
CA THR A 90 -32.79 62.47 41.83
C THR A 90 -33.92 61.62 41.29
N ALA A 91 -34.68 62.16 40.36
CA ALA A 91 -35.67 61.40 39.61
C ALA A 91 -35.03 60.94 38.29
N THR A 92 -35.18 59.66 37.98
CA THR A 92 -34.72 59.06 36.73
C THR A 92 -35.87 58.38 36.00
N ALA A 93 -35.92 58.58 34.68
CA ALA A 93 -36.87 57.86 33.84
C ALA A 93 -36.09 56.99 32.86
N HIS A 94 -36.53 55.74 32.73
CA HIS A 94 -35.96 54.75 31.85
C HIS A 94 -36.97 54.32 30.79
N GLU A 95 -36.48 54.10 29.62
CA GLU A 95 -37.22 53.55 28.49
C GLU A 95 -37.49 52.05 28.75
N ARG A 96 -38.67 51.55 28.44
CA ARG A 96 -39.09 50.15 28.44
C ARG A 96 -39.01 49.40 29.76
N SER A 97 -38.00 49.57 30.58
CA SER A 97 -37.83 48.91 31.86
C SER A 97 -36.89 49.71 32.76
N CYS A 98 -36.86 49.38 34.05
CA CYS A 98 -35.92 50.02 34.98
C CYS A 98 -34.43 49.76 34.69
N ASN A 99 -34.12 48.83 33.79
CA ASN A 99 -32.77 48.53 33.29
C ASN A 99 -32.56 49.03 31.84
N GLY A 100 -33.56 49.68 31.27
CA GLY A 100 -33.48 50.26 29.92
C GLY A 100 -32.65 51.55 29.90
N ALA A 101 -32.60 52.18 28.70
CA ALA A 101 -31.88 53.44 28.55
C ALA A 101 -32.37 54.50 29.51
N LEU A 102 -31.46 55.23 30.14
CA LEU A 102 -31.79 56.36 31.01
C LEU A 102 -32.06 57.57 30.14
N VAL A 103 -33.32 57.90 29.91
CA VAL A 103 -33.78 58.91 28.93
C VAL A 103 -34.03 60.30 29.55
N ALA A 104 -34.31 60.38 30.84
CA ALA A 104 -34.41 61.65 31.54
C ALA A 104 -33.95 61.55 32.99
N GLU A 105 -33.33 62.59 33.48
CA GLU A 105 -32.89 62.69 34.87
C GLU A 105 -32.93 64.15 35.30
N GLN A 106 -33.44 64.35 36.50
CA GLN A 106 -33.46 65.66 37.16
C GLN A 106 -33.09 65.48 38.64
N SER A 107 -32.19 66.33 39.12
CA SER A 107 -31.81 66.34 40.55
C SER A 107 -32.11 67.68 41.16
N ALA A 108 -32.45 67.69 42.40
CA ALA A 108 -32.59 68.88 43.25
C ALA A 108 -32.07 68.60 44.64
N ASP A 109 -31.45 69.60 45.21
CA ASP A 109 -31.07 69.59 46.61
C ASP A 109 -32.21 70.21 47.45
N ALA A 110 -32.58 69.59 48.53
CA ALA A 110 -33.69 70.04 49.43
C ALA A 110 -33.40 69.77 50.86
N GLN A 111 -33.93 70.62 51.73
CA GLN A 111 -33.82 70.44 53.14
C GLN A 111 -35.19 70.07 53.77
N VAL A 112 -35.24 68.96 54.47
CA VAL A 112 -36.47 68.56 55.23
C VAL A 112 -36.73 69.63 56.27
N PRO A 113 -37.88 70.29 56.28
CA PRO A 113 -38.20 71.34 57.31
C PRO A 113 -38.32 70.70 58.68
N VAL A 114 -38.19 71.51 59.75
CA VAL A 114 -38.39 71.05 61.13
C VAL A 114 -39.86 70.72 61.35
N VAL A 115 -40.76 71.55 60.83
CA VAL A 115 -42.20 71.39 60.88
C VAL A 115 -42.81 71.85 59.56
N GLY A 116 -43.87 71.19 59.13
CA GLY A 116 -44.55 71.49 57.88
C GLY A 116 -44.00 70.72 56.66
N VAL A 117 -44.36 71.18 55.49
CA VAL A 117 -44.02 70.52 54.21
C VAL A 117 -43.33 71.50 53.30
N THR A 118 -42.18 71.09 52.67
CA THR A 118 -41.53 71.80 51.60
C THR A 118 -41.84 71.09 50.32
N GLU A 119 -42.22 71.81 49.26
CA GLU A 119 -42.48 71.35 47.91
C GLU A 119 -41.16 71.31 47.11
N VAL A 120 -40.91 70.23 46.41
CA VAL A 120 -39.79 70.08 45.49
C VAL A 120 -40.31 69.53 44.14
N GLY A 121 -40.02 70.25 43.07
CA GLY A 121 -40.41 69.86 41.72
C GLY A 121 -39.21 69.27 40.96
N LEU A 122 -39.39 68.12 40.39
CA LEU A 122 -38.46 67.47 39.48
C LEU A 122 -39.20 67.29 38.14
N ALA A 123 -38.72 67.93 37.06
CA ALA A 123 -39.35 67.89 35.76
C ALA A 123 -38.48 67.10 34.80
N LEU A 124 -38.92 65.94 34.41
CA LEU A 124 -38.26 65.08 33.46
C LEU A 124 -38.75 65.36 32.04
N ARG A 125 -37.84 65.39 31.10
CA ARG A 125 -38.14 65.63 29.66
C ARG A 125 -37.34 64.67 28.83
N ALA A 126 -37.99 64.05 27.86
CA ALA A 126 -37.44 63.28 26.76
C ALA A 126 -38.37 63.51 25.55
N GLU A 127 -37.90 63.18 24.37
CA GLU A 127 -38.70 63.34 23.15
C GLU A 127 -39.06 61.95 22.58
N ASP A 128 -40.33 61.79 22.24
CA ASP A 128 -40.95 60.69 21.56
C ASP A 128 -41.96 61.33 20.60
N LEU A 129 -41.53 61.63 19.41
CA LEU A 129 -42.28 62.46 18.47
C LEU A 129 -43.38 61.70 17.75
N ASP A 130 -43.19 60.41 17.53
CA ASP A 130 -44.08 59.56 16.75
C ASP A 130 -45.02 58.66 17.57
N ASP A 131 -44.91 58.76 18.91
CA ASP A 131 -45.78 58.10 19.87
C ASP A 131 -45.62 56.56 19.92
N ASP A 132 -44.47 56.00 19.55
CA ASP A 132 -44.25 54.55 19.53
C ASP A 132 -43.69 53.98 20.84
N THR A 133 -43.39 54.85 21.81
CA THR A 133 -42.85 54.53 23.15
C THR A 133 -41.33 54.33 23.20
N PHE A 134 -40.63 54.48 22.11
CA PHE A 134 -39.18 54.58 22.11
C PHE A 134 -38.80 56.06 22.11
N ILE A 135 -37.63 56.35 22.58
CA ILE A 135 -37.11 57.69 22.75
C ILE A 135 -35.99 57.89 21.76
N THR A 136 -35.93 59.10 21.16
CA THR A 136 -34.92 59.40 20.18
C THR A 136 -33.51 58.99 20.63
N ALA A 137 -32.76 58.37 19.71
CA ALA A 137 -31.34 58.07 19.92
C ALA A 137 -30.46 59.34 19.89
N GLU A 138 -31.04 60.50 19.58
CA GLU A 138 -30.33 61.77 19.56
C GLU A 138 -30.47 62.52 20.89
N GLY A 139 -29.54 63.38 21.21
CA GLY A 139 -29.62 64.26 22.38
C GLY A 139 -28.69 63.84 23.54
N PRO A 140 -28.77 64.60 24.64
CA PRO A 140 -27.84 64.43 25.78
C PRO A 140 -28.05 63.14 26.62
N ARG A 141 -29.19 62.51 26.47
CA ARG A 141 -29.55 61.22 27.04
C ARG A 141 -30.33 60.43 26.00
N PRO A 142 -29.59 59.78 25.09
CA PRO A 142 -30.20 59.10 23.98
C PRO A 142 -31.01 57.87 24.47
N GLY A 143 -32.17 57.70 23.87
CA GLY A 143 -32.94 56.46 23.89
C GLY A 143 -32.43 55.48 22.87
N THR A 144 -33.31 54.68 22.32
CA THR A 144 -32.95 53.60 21.38
C THR A 144 -33.58 53.73 20.00
N ASP A 145 -34.39 54.78 19.76
CA ASP A 145 -35.04 55.04 18.48
C ASP A 145 -34.14 55.81 17.53
N CYS A 146 -33.91 55.27 16.35
CA CYS A 146 -33.04 55.83 15.34
C CYS A 146 -33.80 56.76 14.34
N ASP A 147 -35.14 56.73 14.32
CA ASP A 147 -35.96 57.68 13.53
C ASP A 147 -37.26 58.01 14.29
N ASP A 148 -37.16 58.89 15.28
CA ASP A 148 -38.23 59.38 16.19
C ASP A 148 -39.38 60.15 15.46
N ALA A 149 -39.40 60.11 14.14
CA ALA A 149 -40.48 60.65 13.30
C ALA A 149 -41.31 59.58 12.60
N ASN A 150 -40.91 58.32 12.77
CA ASN A 150 -41.51 57.19 12.07
C ASN A 150 -41.79 55.98 13.00
N PRO A 151 -43.01 55.78 13.45
CA PRO A 151 -43.36 54.76 14.44
C PRO A 151 -43.16 53.33 13.93
N ALA A 152 -42.78 53.12 12.67
CA ALA A 152 -42.40 51.84 12.11
C ALA A 152 -40.90 51.52 12.22
N VAL A 153 -40.09 52.48 12.70
CA VAL A 153 -38.65 52.40 12.90
C VAL A 153 -38.37 52.48 14.41
N ASN A 154 -38.03 51.34 14.99
CA ASN A 154 -37.69 51.27 16.43
C ASN A 154 -37.03 49.89 16.73
N PRO A 155 -36.33 49.74 17.84
CA PRO A 155 -35.61 48.52 18.19
C PRO A 155 -36.43 47.22 18.28
N LEU A 156 -37.73 47.26 18.15
CA LEU A 156 -38.60 46.06 18.09
C LEU A 156 -39.25 45.86 16.72
N ALA A 157 -39.06 46.78 15.80
CA ALA A 157 -39.56 46.64 14.45
C ALA A 157 -38.91 45.39 13.80
N THR A 158 -39.59 44.81 12.84
CA THR A 158 -39.03 43.74 12.01
C THR A 158 -38.32 44.38 10.86
N GLU A 159 -37.05 44.06 10.70
CA GLU A 159 -36.24 44.59 9.63
C GLU A 159 -36.76 44.18 8.26
N GLN A 160 -36.76 45.08 7.30
CA GLN A 160 -37.20 44.85 5.95
C GLN A 160 -36.19 45.43 4.96
N CYS A 161 -36.08 44.79 3.78
CA CYS A 161 -35.22 45.29 2.72
C CYS A 161 -35.86 46.47 1.97
N ASP A 162 -35.93 47.63 2.58
CA ASP A 162 -36.61 48.81 2.01
C ASP A 162 -35.74 50.08 1.98
N GLY A 163 -34.50 50.00 2.41
CA GLY A 163 -33.54 51.08 2.49
C GLY A 163 -33.55 51.82 3.82
N ILE A 164 -34.30 51.32 4.81
CA ILE A 164 -34.43 51.91 6.13
C ILE A 164 -33.98 50.89 7.17
N ASP A 165 -33.17 51.31 8.12
CA ASP A 165 -32.84 50.48 9.31
C ASP A 165 -34.05 50.49 10.25
N ASN A 166 -35.00 49.59 10.00
CA ASN A 166 -36.26 49.58 10.74
C ASN A 166 -36.10 49.23 12.23
N ASN A 167 -35.12 48.35 12.56
CA ASN A 167 -34.92 47.87 13.93
C ASN A 167 -33.78 48.56 14.68
N CYS A 168 -33.17 49.56 14.07
CA CYS A 168 -32.06 50.31 14.63
C CYS A 168 -30.81 49.47 14.93
N ARG A 169 -30.55 48.41 14.09
CA ARG A 169 -29.42 47.47 14.27
C ARG A 169 -28.87 47.04 12.94
N ASN A 170 -27.57 47.22 12.77
CA ASN A 170 -26.83 46.71 11.61
C ASN A 170 -27.33 47.16 10.22
N GLY A 171 -28.12 48.27 10.16
CA GLY A 171 -28.78 48.65 8.92
C GLY A 171 -29.70 47.52 8.43
N GLU A 172 -29.88 47.39 7.12
CA GLU A 172 -30.69 46.32 6.52
C GLU A 172 -30.04 44.91 6.59
N GLY A 173 -28.88 44.78 7.21
CA GLY A 173 -28.10 43.56 7.16
C GLY A 173 -28.72 42.36 7.91
N ASP A 174 -29.65 42.62 8.83
CA ASP A 174 -30.37 41.57 9.57
C ASP A 174 -31.82 41.35 9.08
N ALA A 175 -32.20 41.99 7.95
CA ALA A 175 -33.50 41.76 7.33
C ALA A 175 -33.65 40.28 6.86
N PRO A 176 -34.86 39.71 6.93
CA PRO A 176 -35.10 38.35 6.45
C PRO A 176 -34.75 38.09 4.98
N GLY A 177 -34.57 39.12 4.20
CA GLY A 177 -34.16 39.08 2.80
C GLY A 177 -32.69 39.36 2.53
N ALA A 178 -31.93 39.77 3.55
CA ALA A 178 -30.52 40.08 3.43
C ALA A 178 -29.70 38.82 3.13
N ARG A 179 -28.64 38.98 2.37
CA ARG A 179 -27.68 37.96 2.02
C ARG A 179 -26.29 38.41 2.46
N ASN A 180 -25.45 37.46 2.75
CA ASN A 180 -24.04 37.71 2.99
C ASN A 180 -23.32 37.94 1.66
N TYR A 181 -22.55 38.98 1.59
CA TYR A 181 -21.68 39.31 0.48
C TYR A 181 -20.24 39.39 0.97
N TYR A 182 -19.35 38.81 0.19
CA TYR A 182 -17.91 38.77 0.48
C TYR A 182 -17.21 39.76 -0.46
N PRO A 183 -16.18 40.50 -0.03
CA PRO A 183 -15.37 41.31 -0.93
C PRO A 183 -14.86 40.48 -2.10
N ASP A 184 -15.00 41.00 -3.33
CA ASP A 184 -14.59 40.35 -4.58
C ASP A 184 -13.89 41.43 -5.41
N ARG A 185 -12.57 41.46 -5.36
CA ARG A 185 -11.75 42.52 -5.94
C ARG A 185 -11.38 42.25 -7.38
N ASP A 186 -11.15 40.96 -7.70
CA ASP A 186 -10.77 40.55 -9.05
C ASP A 186 -11.97 40.21 -9.94
N ALA A 187 -13.16 40.17 -9.33
CA ALA A 187 -14.45 40.02 -10.00
C ALA A 187 -14.66 38.66 -10.68
N ASP A 188 -14.19 37.59 -10.06
CA ASP A 188 -14.36 36.23 -10.56
C ASP A 188 -15.65 35.56 -10.07
N GLY A 189 -16.35 36.17 -9.11
CA GLY A 189 -17.63 35.73 -8.55
C GLY A 189 -17.53 35.01 -7.22
N TYR A 190 -16.34 34.85 -6.68
CA TYR A 190 -16.06 34.42 -5.31
C TYR A 190 -15.49 35.65 -4.55
N GLY A 191 -15.44 35.58 -3.26
CA GLY A 191 -14.90 36.64 -2.45
C GLY A 191 -14.15 36.11 -1.24
N ASP A 192 -13.33 37.00 -0.68
CA ASP A 192 -12.50 36.73 0.47
C ASP A 192 -13.34 36.37 1.72
N SER A 193 -13.35 35.09 2.12
CA SER A 193 -14.04 34.62 3.32
C SER A 193 -13.21 34.80 4.59
N SER A 194 -11.98 35.27 4.51
CA SER A 194 -11.17 35.67 5.68
C SER A 194 -11.67 36.98 6.29
N VAL A 195 -12.42 37.74 5.52
CA VAL A 195 -13.10 38.97 5.95
C VAL A 195 -14.54 38.64 6.32
N GLU A 196 -15.05 39.29 7.39
CA GLU A 196 -16.43 39.11 7.80
C GLU A 196 -17.40 39.51 6.70
N PRO A 197 -18.38 38.68 6.33
CA PRO A 197 -19.28 39.00 5.22
C PRO A 197 -20.15 40.22 5.53
N ILE A 198 -20.48 41.01 4.51
CA ILE A 198 -21.34 42.16 4.59
C ILE A 198 -22.79 41.70 4.36
N PRO A 199 -23.61 41.62 5.40
CA PRO A 199 -25.02 41.32 5.21
C PRO A 199 -25.73 42.51 4.58
N SER A 200 -26.42 42.31 3.45
CA SER A 200 -27.09 43.38 2.73
C SER A 200 -28.27 42.86 1.90
N CYS A 201 -29.26 43.72 1.72
CA CYS A 201 -30.40 43.46 0.85
C CYS A 201 -30.09 43.73 -0.64
N VAL A 202 -29.11 44.56 -0.90
CA VAL A 202 -28.65 44.90 -2.27
C VAL A 202 -27.17 44.61 -2.37
N PRO A 203 -26.73 43.96 -3.48
CA PRO A 203 -25.32 43.66 -3.64
C PRO A 203 -24.44 44.91 -3.53
N PRO A 204 -23.53 44.99 -2.56
CA PRO A 204 -22.52 46.05 -2.55
C PRO A 204 -21.62 45.95 -3.79
N ALA A 205 -21.01 47.04 -4.18
CA ALA A 205 -20.07 47.05 -5.31
C ALA A 205 -18.82 46.21 -4.94
N SER A 206 -18.30 45.45 -5.91
CA SER A 206 -17.12 44.59 -5.74
C SER A 206 -17.31 43.56 -4.63
N THR A 207 -18.44 42.83 -4.66
CA THR A 207 -18.71 41.73 -3.74
C THR A 207 -19.38 40.57 -4.46
N ALA A 208 -19.12 39.37 -4.00
CA ALA A 208 -19.74 38.12 -4.44
C ALA A 208 -20.65 37.53 -3.35
N THR A 209 -21.61 36.70 -3.75
CA THR A 209 -22.45 35.93 -2.81
C THR A 209 -21.83 34.62 -2.36
N GLN A 210 -20.76 34.20 -2.99
CA GLN A 210 -19.97 33.05 -2.67
C GLN A 210 -18.66 33.51 -2.08
N GLY A 211 -18.30 32.97 -0.95
CA GLY A 211 -16.99 33.16 -0.34
C GLY A 211 -16.10 31.96 -0.58
N GLY A 212 -14.92 32.02 -0.03
CA GLY A 212 -13.98 30.92 -0.09
C GLY A 212 -12.78 31.16 -0.98
N ASP A 213 -12.73 32.32 -1.64
CA ASP A 213 -11.57 32.78 -2.36
C ASP A 213 -10.38 32.95 -1.40
N CYS A 214 -9.27 32.36 -1.72
CA CYS A 214 -8.05 32.41 -0.93
C CYS A 214 -7.02 33.43 -1.44
N ASP A 215 -7.20 33.97 -2.66
CA ASP A 215 -6.46 35.15 -3.16
C ASP A 215 -7.37 36.07 -3.98
N ASP A 216 -8.14 36.93 -3.33
CA ASP A 216 -9.08 37.94 -3.87
C ASP A 216 -8.42 39.02 -4.78
N ASN A 217 -7.22 38.72 -5.29
CA ASN A 217 -6.54 39.57 -6.29
C ASN A 217 -6.18 38.82 -7.56
N ASP A 218 -6.39 37.48 -7.61
CA ASP A 218 -6.11 36.66 -8.79
C ASP A 218 -7.34 35.81 -9.15
N ALA A 219 -8.10 36.22 -10.14
CA ALA A 219 -9.30 35.54 -10.64
C ALA A 219 -9.08 34.09 -11.14
N THR A 220 -7.87 33.58 -11.11
CA THR A 220 -7.54 32.18 -11.43
C THR A 220 -7.45 31.29 -10.19
N ILE A 221 -7.53 31.88 -8.99
CA ILE A 221 -7.48 31.21 -7.69
C ILE A 221 -8.84 31.35 -7.03
N ARG A 222 -9.62 30.27 -6.94
CA ARG A 222 -10.98 30.28 -6.38
C ARG A 222 -11.54 28.88 -6.14
N PRO A 223 -12.54 28.71 -5.28
CA PRO A 223 -13.17 27.41 -5.04
C PRO A 223 -13.65 26.72 -6.31
N GLY A 224 -13.22 25.45 -6.47
CA GLY A 224 -13.60 24.59 -7.59
C GLY A 224 -12.87 24.89 -8.90
N GLN A 225 -11.86 25.71 -8.88
CA GLN A 225 -10.87 25.82 -9.94
C GLN A 225 -10.03 24.53 -9.94
N GLN A 226 -9.42 24.16 -11.05
CA GLN A 226 -8.50 23.02 -11.06
C GLN A 226 -7.08 23.50 -10.87
N GLU A 227 -6.31 22.76 -10.10
CA GLU A 227 -4.87 22.93 -10.01
C GLU A 227 -4.23 22.79 -11.40
N SER A 228 -3.96 23.91 -12.05
CA SER A 228 -3.49 23.94 -13.44
C SER A 228 -1.97 24.10 -13.56
N ARG A 229 -1.33 24.50 -12.48
CA ARG A 229 0.11 24.74 -12.37
C ARG A 229 0.62 24.17 -11.06
N CYS A 230 1.82 23.64 -11.08
CA CYS A 230 2.51 23.14 -9.91
C CYS A 230 3.47 24.25 -9.44
N ASP A 231 2.95 25.27 -8.77
CA ASP A 231 3.70 26.48 -8.41
C ASP A 231 3.67 26.82 -6.92
N GLY A 232 2.96 26.06 -6.14
CA GLY A 232 2.87 26.23 -4.70
C GLY A 232 1.74 27.13 -4.26
N GLU A 233 0.81 27.48 -5.14
CA GLU A 233 -0.44 28.16 -4.85
C GLU A 233 -1.57 27.12 -4.74
N ASP A 234 -2.61 27.44 -3.98
CA ASP A 234 -3.83 26.64 -3.80
C ASP A 234 -4.88 27.22 -4.74
N ASP A 235 -4.88 26.79 -6.02
CA ASP A 235 -5.72 27.38 -7.08
C ASP A 235 -7.22 27.14 -6.82
N ASP A 236 -7.60 26.06 -6.10
CA ASP A 236 -9.00 25.69 -5.85
C ASP A 236 -9.50 26.00 -4.44
N CYS A 237 -8.62 26.53 -3.61
CA CYS A 237 -8.90 27.00 -2.26
C CYS A 237 -9.49 25.91 -1.34
N ASP A 238 -9.06 24.65 -1.50
CA ASP A 238 -9.50 23.55 -0.66
C ASP A 238 -8.60 23.36 0.58
N GLY A 239 -7.46 24.04 0.65
CA GLY A 239 -6.47 24.01 1.72
C GLY A 239 -5.32 23.04 1.47
N VAL A 240 -5.25 22.44 0.30
CA VAL A 240 -4.16 21.54 -0.10
C VAL A 240 -3.56 22.03 -1.41
N VAL A 241 -2.31 22.44 -1.36
CA VAL A 241 -1.59 23.02 -2.48
C VAL A 241 -1.23 21.99 -3.53
N ASP A 242 -1.49 22.26 -4.82
CA ASP A 242 -1.08 21.45 -5.97
C ASP A 242 -1.55 19.96 -5.92
N ASP A 243 -2.75 19.66 -5.40
CA ASP A 243 -3.12 18.27 -5.14
C ASP A 243 -3.88 17.57 -6.29
N ASP A 244 -4.96 18.12 -6.79
CA ASP A 244 -5.89 17.48 -7.72
C ASP A 244 -5.23 16.95 -9.02
N ALA A 245 -4.55 17.84 -9.76
CA ALA A 245 -3.92 17.46 -11.02
C ALA A 245 -2.51 16.90 -10.82
N PHE A 246 -1.83 17.29 -9.74
CA PHE A 246 -0.42 17.00 -9.47
C PHE A 246 -0.22 16.08 -8.29
N ALA A 247 -1.18 15.98 -7.38
CA ALA A 247 -1.11 15.18 -6.17
C ALA A 247 0.20 15.39 -5.40
N VAL A 248 0.61 16.66 -5.23
CA VAL A 248 1.82 17.04 -4.49
C VAL A 248 1.69 16.60 -3.04
N GLY A 249 2.77 16.05 -2.48
CA GLY A 249 2.76 15.45 -1.14
C GLY A 249 2.17 14.04 -1.07
N ALA A 250 1.49 13.56 -2.11
CA ALA A 250 1.01 12.19 -2.16
C ALA A 250 2.17 11.19 -2.25
N THR A 251 1.96 10.01 -1.70
CA THR A 251 2.94 8.92 -1.76
C THR A 251 3.07 8.39 -3.19
N CYS A 252 4.29 8.21 -3.62
CA CYS A 252 4.63 7.67 -4.94
C CYS A 252 5.78 6.67 -4.84
N MET A 253 6.07 6.04 -5.96
CA MET A 253 7.23 5.15 -6.09
C MET A 253 8.10 5.63 -7.25
N THR A 254 9.38 5.76 -7.03
CA THR A 254 10.34 6.03 -8.10
C THR A 254 10.45 4.83 -9.06
N ALA A 255 11.12 5.01 -10.19
CA ALA A 255 11.43 3.91 -11.12
C ALA A 255 12.24 2.78 -10.47
N GLN A 256 12.95 3.06 -9.39
CA GLN A 256 13.72 2.11 -8.58
C GLN A 256 12.92 1.58 -7.36
N ALA A 257 11.60 1.67 -7.40
CA ALA A 257 10.71 1.27 -6.31
C ALA A 257 11.05 1.90 -4.95
N CYS A 258 11.60 3.12 -4.95
CA CYS A 258 11.84 3.87 -3.72
C CYS A 258 10.56 4.61 -3.31
N PRO A 259 10.05 4.43 -2.09
CA PRO A 259 8.93 5.19 -1.61
C PRO A 259 9.31 6.66 -1.48
N GLY A 260 8.47 7.52 -1.99
CA GLY A 260 8.72 8.96 -2.02
C GLY A 260 7.42 9.75 -1.96
N VAL A 261 7.53 11.02 -2.19
CA VAL A 261 6.40 11.96 -2.31
C VAL A 261 6.50 12.71 -3.63
N ASN A 262 5.35 12.99 -4.22
CA ASN A 262 5.28 13.83 -5.40
C ASN A 262 5.70 15.26 -5.05
N THR A 263 6.57 15.83 -5.85
CA THR A 263 7.00 17.22 -5.75
C THR A 263 6.94 17.86 -7.13
N CYS A 264 6.70 19.16 -7.18
CA CYS A 264 6.68 19.90 -8.45
C CYS A 264 8.01 19.81 -9.18
N GLN A 265 7.94 19.55 -10.47
CA GLN A 265 9.06 19.67 -11.40
C GLN A 265 8.73 20.74 -12.46
N GLY A 266 8.95 22.01 -12.10
CA GLY A 266 8.45 23.14 -12.87
C GLY A 266 6.93 23.29 -12.67
N VAL A 267 6.28 24.09 -13.50
CA VAL A 267 4.88 24.49 -13.34
C VAL A 267 3.86 23.53 -13.95
N SER A 268 4.27 22.43 -14.55
CA SER A 268 3.37 21.54 -15.31
C SER A 268 3.61 20.04 -15.10
N ALA A 269 4.51 19.67 -14.22
CA ALA A 269 4.84 18.27 -13.99
C ALA A 269 5.22 18.01 -12.54
N VAL A 270 5.02 16.78 -12.10
CA VAL A 270 5.51 16.29 -10.82
C VAL A 270 6.58 15.23 -11.02
N THR A 271 7.46 15.11 -10.06
CA THR A 271 8.41 14.02 -9.95
C THR A 271 8.31 13.38 -8.57
N CYS A 272 8.47 12.07 -8.55
CA CYS A 272 8.55 11.33 -7.30
C CYS A 272 9.93 11.50 -6.69
N VAL A 273 10.03 12.15 -5.55
CA VAL A 273 11.29 12.36 -4.81
C VAL A 273 11.31 11.46 -3.59
N SER A 274 12.34 10.64 -3.50
CA SER A 274 12.59 9.76 -2.37
C SER A 274 13.79 10.24 -1.56
N ALA A 275 13.67 10.20 -0.26
CA ALA A 275 14.81 10.38 0.65
C ALA A 275 15.70 9.12 0.75
N GLN A 276 15.13 7.97 0.36
CA GLN A 276 15.85 6.70 0.34
C GLN A 276 16.68 6.59 -0.94
N GLN A 277 17.96 6.26 -0.80
CA GLN A 277 18.81 5.97 -1.94
C GLN A 277 18.67 4.50 -2.33
N PRO A 278 18.50 4.18 -3.63
CA PRO A 278 18.46 2.81 -4.08
C PRO A 278 19.85 2.16 -3.86
N VAL A 279 19.83 0.92 -3.42
CA VAL A 279 21.03 0.08 -3.25
C VAL A 279 21.12 -0.93 -4.38
N GLU A 280 22.31 -1.42 -4.65
CA GLU A 280 22.50 -2.47 -5.65
C GLU A 280 22.02 -3.80 -5.07
N TRP A 281 21.23 -4.51 -5.88
CA TRP A 281 20.70 -5.84 -5.58
C TRP A 281 21.30 -6.86 -6.51
N TYR A 282 21.43 -8.07 -6.02
CA TYR A 282 21.91 -9.23 -6.75
C TYR A 282 20.87 -10.33 -6.65
N VAL A 283 20.68 -11.08 -7.74
CA VAL A 283 19.75 -12.22 -7.77
C VAL A 283 20.51 -13.52 -7.65
N ASP A 284 19.89 -14.47 -6.96
CA ASP A 284 20.27 -15.87 -6.90
C ASP A 284 19.52 -16.59 -8.05
N ALA A 285 20.21 -16.84 -9.16
CA ALA A 285 19.57 -17.38 -10.36
C ALA A 285 19.58 -18.93 -10.38
N ASP A 286 20.49 -19.59 -9.68
CA ASP A 286 20.61 -21.06 -9.65
C ASP A 286 20.01 -21.69 -8.38
N GLY A 287 19.67 -20.88 -7.36
CA GLY A 287 18.91 -21.29 -6.20
C GLY A 287 19.77 -21.94 -5.11
N ASP A 288 21.03 -21.53 -4.97
CA ASP A 288 21.94 -22.04 -3.94
C ASP A 288 21.91 -21.23 -2.65
N GLY A 289 21.28 -20.06 -2.66
CA GLY A 289 21.17 -19.13 -1.53
C GLY A 289 22.22 -18.01 -1.57
N SER A 290 23.11 -18.00 -2.56
CA SER A 290 24.06 -16.93 -2.83
C SER A 290 23.60 -16.13 -4.04
N ALA A 291 24.04 -14.90 -4.20
CA ALA A 291 23.61 -14.06 -5.31
C ALA A 291 24.77 -13.28 -5.90
N GLY A 292 24.88 -13.25 -7.22
CA GLY A 292 26.00 -12.66 -7.93
C GLY A 292 25.60 -11.81 -9.14
N ALA A 293 24.49 -12.11 -9.79
CA ALA A 293 24.01 -11.36 -10.95
C ALA A 293 23.36 -10.04 -10.52
N ALA A 294 23.88 -8.90 -10.99
CA ALA A 294 23.32 -7.58 -10.66
C ALA A 294 21.87 -7.46 -11.16
N ALA A 295 20.96 -7.21 -10.26
CA ALA A 295 19.56 -6.89 -10.54
C ALA A 295 19.31 -5.38 -10.70
N GLY A 296 20.33 -4.56 -10.44
CA GLY A 296 20.30 -3.12 -10.51
C GLY A 296 20.04 -2.41 -9.19
N LEU A 297 19.84 -1.10 -9.29
CA LEU A 297 19.62 -0.23 -8.13
C LEU A 297 18.13 -0.18 -7.79
N TRP A 298 17.75 -0.63 -6.58
CA TRP A 298 16.37 -0.66 -6.09
C TRP A 298 16.32 -0.33 -4.60
N CYS A 299 15.20 0.24 -4.14
CA CYS A 299 14.95 0.48 -2.71
C CYS A 299 14.30 -0.69 -2.00
N THR A 300 13.66 -1.56 -2.73
CA THR A 300 13.01 -2.79 -2.23
C THR A 300 13.50 -3.97 -3.05
N GLU A 301 13.41 -5.16 -2.51
CA GLU A 301 13.73 -6.39 -3.22
C GLU A 301 13.02 -6.44 -4.58
N PRO A 302 13.76 -6.44 -5.71
CA PRO A 302 13.16 -6.36 -7.05
C PRO A 302 12.56 -7.69 -7.51
N GLU A 303 13.12 -8.81 -7.07
CA GLU A 303 12.68 -10.17 -7.38
C GLU A 303 12.84 -11.05 -6.14
N GLN A 304 12.06 -12.10 -6.06
CA GLN A 304 12.18 -13.09 -4.98
C GLN A 304 13.61 -13.67 -4.94
N SER A 305 14.22 -13.76 -3.78
CA SER A 305 15.61 -14.21 -3.53
C SER A 305 16.71 -13.21 -3.91
N ALA A 306 16.37 -11.95 -4.18
CA ALA A 306 17.40 -10.92 -4.36
C ALA A 306 18.01 -10.50 -3.02
N THR A 307 19.30 -10.19 -3.01
CA THR A 307 20.05 -9.72 -1.84
C THR A 307 20.89 -8.50 -2.18
N THR A 308 21.27 -7.73 -1.19
CA THR A 308 22.19 -6.59 -1.35
C THR A 308 23.67 -6.97 -1.21
N THR A 309 23.96 -8.24 -0.92
CA THR A 309 25.32 -8.75 -0.81
C THR A 309 25.64 -9.66 -1.99
N ARG A 310 26.70 -9.36 -2.72
CA ARG A 310 27.21 -10.25 -3.74
C ARG A 310 28.03 -11.34 -3.08
N SER A 311 27.63 -12.59 -3.26
CA SER A 311 28.27 -13.78 -2.64
C SER A 311 28.42 -14.95 -3.60
N ASP A 312 28.18 -14.73 -4.89
CA ASP A 312 28.28 -15.76 -5.91
C ASP A 312 29.10 -15.24 -7.12
N CYS A 313 29.96 -16.09 -7.63
CA CYS A 313 30.78 -15.82 -8.82
C CYS A 313 30.21 -16.48 -10.08
N ASP A 314 29.40 -17.55 -9.96
CA ASP A 314 28.81 -18.25 -11.11
C ASP A 314 27.35 -18.62 -10.91
N GLU A 315 26.46 -17.68 -11.16
CA GLU A 315 24.98 -17.83 -11.19
C GLU A 315 24.45 -18.91 -12.16
N SER A 316 25.31 -19.71 -12.71
CA SER A 316 24.93 -20.86 -13.52
C SER A 316 25.16 -22.18 -12.80
N SER A 317 25.79 -22.17 -11.64
CA SER A 317 26.22 -23.34 -10.89
C SER A 317 25.88 -23.22 -9.40
N ARG A 318 24.87 -23.91 -8.95
CA ARG A 318 24.52 -24.01 -7.53
C ARG A 318 25.60 -24.64 -6.63
N TYR A 319 26.75 -24.96 -7.18
CA TYR A 319 27.88 -25.58 -6.50
C TYR A 319 29.05 -24.61 -6.34
N ALA A 320 28.91 -23.37 -6.80
CA ALA A 320 29.95 -22.35 -6.75
C ALA A 320 29.39 -21.09 -6.08
N SER A 321 30.01 -20.67 -4.97
CA SER A 321 29.71 -19.42 -4.29
C SER A 321 30.84 -19.06 -3.34
N ASN A 322 30.98 -17.78 -3.00
CA ASN A 322 32.04 -17.28 -2.10
C ASN A 322 32.03 -17.88 -0.67
N VAL A 323 31.04 -18.69 -0.37
CA VAL A 323 30.89 -19.39 0.93
C VAL A 323 30.97 -20.90 0.81
N ALA A 324 31.08 -21.44 -0.40
CA ALA A 324 31.29 -22.84 -0.63
C ALA A 324 32.70 -23.28 -0.19
N THR A 325 32.95 -24.54 -0.19
CA THR A 325 34.26 -25.12 0.05
C THR A 325 34.64 -25.93 -1.16
N GLU A 326 35.90 -25.89 -1.55
CA GLU A 326 36.41 -26.67 -2.64
C GLU A 326 36.15 -28.17 -2.49
N VAL A 327 35.69 -28.79 -3.56
CA VAL A 327 35.56 -30.22 -3.73
C VAL A 327 36.14 -30.66 -5.05
N CYS A 328 36.69 -31.87 -5.16
CA CYS A 328 37.33 -32.33 -6.39
C CYS A 328 36.30 -32.59 -7.51
N ASP A 329 35.86 -31.52 -8.19
CA ASP A 329 34.77 -31.62 -9.18
C ASP A 329 35.02 -30.80 -10.45
N ARG A 330 36.16 -30.08 -10.53
CA ARG A 330 36.59 -29.20 -11.63
C ARG A 330 35.80 -27.91 -11.74
N LEU A 331 35.19 -27.49 -10.65
CA LEU A 331 34.63 -26.15 -10.47
C LEU A 331 35.53 -25.37 -9.52
N ASP A 332 35.54 -24.09 -9.64
CA ASP A 332 35.99 -23.12 -8.64
C ASP A 332 34.79 -22.92 -7.70
N ASN A 333 34.73 -23.70 -6.61
CA ASN A 333 33.57 -23.74 -5.75
C ASN A 333 33.50 -22.50 -4.85
N ASP A 334 34.65 -22.00 -4.34
CA ASP A 334 34.69 -20.89 -3.38
C ASP A 334 34.97 -19.52 -4.03
N CYS A 335 35.09 -19.50 -5.37
CA CYS A 335 35.20 -18.26 -6.15
C CYS A 335 36.52 -17.49 -5.92
N ASP A 336 37.63 -18.19 -5.71
CA ASP A 336 38.94 -17.58 -5.53
C ASP A 336 39.79 -17.54 -6.81
N GLU A 337 39.22 -17.94 -7.97
CA GLU A 337 39.82 -18.07 -9.31
C GLU A 337 40.78 -19.27 -9.45
N GLN A 338 40.80 -20.17 -8.49
CA GLN A 338 41.49 -21.43 -8.59
C GLN A 338 40.45 -22.57 -8.70
N VAL A 339 40.85 -23.78 -9.00
CA VAL A 339 39.96 -24.92 -9.19
C VAL A 339 40.52 -26.11 -8.46
N ASP A 340 39.75 -26.72 -7.59
CA ASP A 340 40.13 -27.88 -6.80
C ASP A 340 41.43 -27.66 -5.97
N GLU A 341 41.75 -26.45 -5.52
CA GLU A 341 42.95 -26.15 -4.73
C GLU A 341 42.78 -26.58 -3.27
N ASP A 342 43.89 -26.57 -2.52
CA ASP A 342 44.00 -26.96 -1.11
C ASP A 342 43.47 -28.38 -0.78
N LEU A 343 43.14 -29.17 -1.78
CA LEU A 343 42.67 -30.53 -1.65
C LEU A 343 43.80 -31.55 -1.98
N ALA A 344 44.31 -32.20 -0.96
CA ALA A 344 45.47 -33.10 -1.09
C ALA A 344 45.22 -34.31 -2.04
N ASP A 345 43.95 -34.68 -2.24
CA ASP A 345 43.56 -35.91 -2.92
C ASP A 345 43.03 -35.71 -4.34
N CYS A 346 42.76 -34.48 -4.80
CA CYS A 346 42.21 -34.22 -6.14
C CYS A 346 43.10 -34.73 -7.28
N ALA A 347 44.42 -34.61 -7.10
CA ALA A 347 45.38 -35.09 -8.10
C ALA A 347 45.38 -36.60 -8.26
N THR A 348 44.80 -37.36 -7.33
CA THR A 348 44.76 -38.83 -7.27
C THR A 348 43.36 -39.40 -7.47
N THR A 349 42.34 -38.54 -7.56
CA THR A 349 40.95 -38.98 -7.76
C THR A 349 40.77 -39.49 -9.19
N GLU A 350 40.41 -40.74 -9.32
CA GLU A 350 40.22 -41.41 -10.59
C GLU A 350 38.80 -41.96 -10.73
N TRP A 351 38.35 -42.11 -11.97
CA TRP A 351 37.11 -42.82 -12.24
C TRP A 351 37.26 -44.31 -11.86
N THR A 352 36.41 -44.78 -10.97
CA THR A 352 36.37 -46.18 -10.59
C THR A 352 35.50 -46.98 -11.52
N GLU A 353 35.98 -48.15 -11.94
CA GLU A 353 35.28 -49.05 -12.85
C GLU A 353 34.83 -50.32 -12.14
N THR A 354 33.57 -50.68 -12.37
CA THR A 354 33.02 -51.93 -11.82
C THR A 354 32.15 -52.61 -12.85
N THR A 355 32.21 -53.94 -12.94
CA THR A 355 31.29 -54.74 -13.75
C THR A 355 30.12 -55.22 -12.88
N VAL A 356 28.91 -54.78 -13.27
CA VAL A 356 27.66 -55.13 -12.57
C VAL A 356 26.81 -55.99 -13.48
N GLY A 357 26.44 -57.22 -13.03
CA GLY A 357 25.59 -58.11 -13.78
C GLY A 357 26.26 -58.80 -14.99
N GLY A 358 27.59 -58.87 -15.05
CA GLY A 358 28.34 -59.54 -16.10
C GLY A 358 28.15 -58.88 -17.47
N ALA A 359 27.57 -59.61 -18.45
CA ALA A 359 27.35 -59.10 -19.83
C ALA A 359 26.07 -58.25 -19.97
N ALA A 360 25.54 -57.70 -18.91
CA ALA A 360 24.33 -56.87 -18.89
C ALA A 360 24.48 -55.61 -19.78
N THR A 361 23.37 -55.18 -20.35
CA THR A 361 23.28 -53.86 -21.01
C THR A 361 22.46 -52.94 -20.09
N TRP A 362 23.16 -51.98 -19.48
CA TRP A 362 22.53 -50.93 -18.67
C TRP A 362 22.19 -49.73 -19.56
N ASN A 363 20.93 -49.27 -19.48
CA ASN A 363 20.46 -48.13 -20.29
C ASN A 363 20.16 -46.91 -19.45
N ALA A 364 19.95 -47.05 -18.14
CA ALA A 364 19.62 -45.98 -17.22
C ALA A 364 20.31 -46.18 -15.89
N VAL A 365 20.68 -45.11 -15.25
CA VAL A 365 21.25 -45.03 -13.92
C VAL A 365 20.57 -43.90 -13.14
N ALA A 366 20.37 -44.11 -11.83
CA ALA A 366 19.71 -43.11 -10.97
C ALA A 366 20.36 -43.13 -9.57
N PRO A 367 21.45 -42.38 -9.36
CA PRO A 367 22.08 -42.23 -8.03
C PRO A 367 21.21 -41.33 -7.14
N TYR A 368 21.27 -41.51 -5.80
CA TYR A 368 20.53 -40.72 -4.81
C TYR A 368 21.35 -40.42 -3.53
N GLY A 369 22.63 -40.36 -3.68
CA GLY A 369 23.58 -39.99 -2.65
C GLY A 369 24.01 -41.11 -1.70
N GLY A 370 25.09 -40.85 -0.98
CA GLY A 370 25.65 -41.82 -0.05
C GLY A 370 26.16 -43.09 -0.74
N ASN A 371 26.72 -42.98 -1.93
CA ASN A 371 27.22 -44.08 -2.76
C ASN A 371 26.14 -45.14 -3.07
N ARG A 372 24.89 -44.70 -3.26
CA ARG A 372 23.72 -45.54 -3.56
C ARG A 372 23.08 -45.12 -4.88
N GLY A 373 22.59 -46.09 -5.61
CA GLY A 373 21.94 -45.82 -6.89
C GLY A 373 21.26 -47.04 -7.48
N TRP A 374 20.50 -46.82 -8.54
CA TRP A 374 19.81 -47.85 -9.28
C TRP A 374 20.38 -47.95 -10.70
N LEU A 375 20.56 -49.16 -11.17
CA LEU A 375 20.85 -49.47 -12.56
C LEU A 375 19.64 -50.19 -13.17
N ALA A 376 19.26 -49.81 -14.39
CA ALA A 376 18.15 -50.44 -15.08
C ALA A 376 18.53 -50.70 -16.56
N GLY A 377 18.15 -51.85 -17.11
CA GLY A 377 18.64 -52.25 -18.39
C GLY A 377 17.76 -53.23 -19.18
N GLU A 378 18.35 -53.93 -20.10
CA GLU A 378 17.68 -54.87 -20.99
C GLU A 378 17.34 -56.19 -20.25
N GLY A 379 16.35 -56.90 -20.78
CA GLY A 379 15.94 -58.20 -20.21
C GLY A 379 15.31 -58.15 -18.81
N GLY A 380 14.85 -56.97 -18.39
CA GLY A 380 14.25 -56.79 -17.04
C GLY A 380 15.28 -56.65 -15.92
N LEU A 381 16.51 -56.36 -16.27
CA LEU A 381 17.56 -56.18 -15.25
C LEU A 381 17.36 -54.85 -14.54
N VAL A 382 17.22 -54.94 -13.21
CA VAL A 382 17.21 -53.81 -12.30
C VAL A 382 18.06 -54.19 -11.09
N THR A 383 18.98 -53.34 -10.70
CA THR A 383 19.89 -53.57 -9.59
C THR A 383 20.00 -52.33 -8.71
N HIS A 384 19.90 -52.52 -7.42
CA HIS A 384 20.24 -51.51 -6.44
C HIS A 384 21.71 -51.68 -6.01
N VAL A 385 22.48 -50.64 -6.14
CA VAL A 385 23.88 -50.56 -5.71
C VAL A 385 23.96 -49.78 -4.41
N ASN A 386 24.68 -50.26 -3.43
CA ASN A 386 24.94 -49.59 -2.15
C ASN A 386 26.41 -49.82 -1.79
N GLY A 387 27.25 -48.85 -2.04
CA GLY A 387 28.70 -49.05 -2.05
C GLY A 387 29.10 -50.12 -3.08
N ASP A 388 29.80 -51.15 -2.66
CA ASP A 388 30.19 -52.29 -3.50
C ASP A 388 29.14 -53.40 -3.53
N ILE A 389 28.07 -53.27 -2.78
CA ILE A 389 27.02 -54.28 -2.70
C ILE A 389 26.00 -54.10 -3.82
N GLN A 390 25.76 -55.13 -4.59
CA GLN A 390 24.78 -55.17 -5.67
C GLN A 390 23.61 -56.08 -5.26
N LEU A 391 22.40 -55.49 -5.23
CA LEU A 391 21.18 -56.18 -4.84
C LEU A 391 20.22 -56.25 -6.03
N PRO A 392 20.15 -57.37 -6.78
CA PRO A 392 19.27 -57.49 -7.93
C PRO A 392 17.80 -57.50 -7.50
N VAL A 393 16.94 -56.87 -8.30
CA VAL A 393 15.49 -56.97 -8.17
C VAL A 393 15.01 -58.27 -8.83
N MET A 394 14.32 -59.09 -8.10
CA MET A 394 13.96 -60.45 -8.53
C MET A 394 12.89 -60.50 -9.61
N THR A 395 11.99 -59.53 -9.70
CA THR A 395 10.86 -59.53 -10.63
C THR A 395 10.53 -58.12 -11.13
N CYS A 396 11.19 -57.67 -12.20
CA CYS A 396 10.87 -56.41 -12.84
C CYS A 396 11.03 -56.52 -14.37
N PRO A 397 10.17 -57.36 -15.04
CA PRO A 397 10.33 -57.67 -16.45
C PRO A 397 10.14 -56.43 -17.33
N GLY A 398 11.02 -56.21 -18.30
CA GLY A 398 10.97 -55.11 -19.26
C GLY A 398 12.33 -54.80 -19.86
N ASN A 399 12.38 -53.93 -20.86
CA ASN A 399 13.59 -53.30 -21.34
C ASN A 399 13.57 -51.86 -20.86
N TRP A 400 14.23 -51.60 -19.74
CA TRP A 400 14.22 -50.29 -19.09
C TRP A 400 15.14 -49.31 -19.85
N LYS A 401 14.67 -48.11 -20.13
CA LYS A 401 15.34 -47.09 -20.91
C LYS A 401 15.55 -45.78 -20.18
N ALA A 402 14.73 -45.51 -19.19
CA ALA A 402 14.82 -44.32 -18.35
C ALA A 402 14.59 -44.65 -16.88
N ALA A 403 15.25 -43.94 -15.99
CA ALA A 403 15.09 -44.05 -14.55
C ALA A 403 15.13 -42.64 -13.92
N TRP A 404 14.38 -42.49 -12.84
CA TRP A 404 14.45 -41.35 -11.93
C TRP A 404 14.23 -41.86 -10.49
N VAL A 405 14.89 -41.28 -9.51
CA VAL A 405 14.84 -41.74 -8.12
C VAL A 405 14.39 -40.60 -7.19
N ALA A 406 13.49 -40.92 -6.27
CA ALA A 406 13.05 -40.02 -5.21
C ALA A 406 14.04 -40.01 -4.03
N SER A 407 13.96 -38.99 -3.19
CA SER A 407 14.84 -38.80 -2.01
C SER A 407 14.82 -39.98 -1.03
N ASN A 408 13.69 -40.69 -0.93
CA ASN A 408 13.55 -41.91 -0.12
C ASN A 408 14.18 -43.16 -0.76
N GLY A 409 14.80 -43.03 -1.93
CA GLY A 409 15.43 -44.10 -2.70
C GLY A 409 14.46 -44.90 -3.59
N ARG A 410 13.19 -44.57 -3.68
CA ARG A 410 12.25 -45.17 -4.61
C ARG A 410 12.61 -44.81 -6.05
N VAL A 411 12.90 -45.83 -6.88
CA VAL A 411 13.15 -45.62 -8.29
C VAL A 411 11.86 -45.71 -9.11
N PHE A 412 11.74 -44.89 -10.10
CA PHE A 412 10.72 -44.91 -11.16
C PHE A 412 11.39 -45.26 -12.48
N LEU A 413 10.78 -46.18 -13.23
CA LEU A 413 11.36 -46.80 -14.41
C LEU A 413 10.45 -46.60 -15.62
N GLY A 414 11.02 -46.29 -16.78
CA GLY A 414 10.35 -46.20 -18.06
C GLY A 414 10.90 -47.23 -19.05
N SER A 415 10.03 -48.05 -19.67
CA SER A 415 10.45 -49.13 -20.54
C SER A 415 10.35 -48.80 -22.02
N GLY A 416 11.11 -49.53 -22.88
CA GLY A 416 10.99 -49.50 -24.31
C GLY A 416 9.65 -49.95 -24.88
N ALA A 417 8.80 -50.60 -24.07
CA ALA A 417 7.43 -50.98 -24.42
C ALA A 417 6.36 -50.04 -23.86
N GLY A 418 6.75 -48.89 -23.31
CA GLY A 418 5.83 -47.87 -22.78
C GLY A 418 5.25 -48.15 -21.39
N ARG A 419 5.89 -49.04 -20.61
CA ARG A 419 5.49 -49.29 -19.24
C ARG A 419 6.19 -48.38 -18.27
N LEU A 420 5.49 -47.99 -17.21
CA LEU A 420 6.05 -47.39 -16.00
C LEU A 420 6.07 -48.39 -14.87
N ALA A 421 7.10 -48.38 -14.05
CA ALA A 421 7.19 -49.18 -12.84
C ALA A 421 7.92 -48.44 -11.72
N THR A 422 7.78 -48.93 -10.49
CA THR A 422 8.50 -48.39 -9.35
C THR A 422 8.97 -49.49 -8.43
N VAL A 423 10.14 -49.28 -7.81
CA VAL A 423 10.76 -50.20 -6.84
C VAL A 423 11.27 -49.38 -5.65
N LEU A 424 11.14 -49.94 -4.45
CA LEU A 424 11.68 -49.34 -3.22
C LEU A 424 12.87 -50.19 -2.73
N PRO A 425 13.97 -49.59 -2.22
CA PRO A 425 15.12 -50.37 -1.71
C PRO A 425 14.79 -51.40 -0.62
N ALA A 426 13.78 -51.08 0.23
CA ALA A 426 13.31 -51.97 1.29
C ALA A 426 12.44 -53.14 0.81
N ALA A 427 12.04 -53.17 -0.48
CA ALA A 427 11.15 -54.17 -1.07
C ALA A 427 11.65 -54.60 -2.45
N LEU A 428 12.89 -55.03 -2.53
CA LEU A 428 13.59 -55.41 -3.77
C LEU A 428 12.97 -56.57 -4.54
N ASP A 429 12.12 -57.39 -3.90
CA ASP A 429 11.40 -58.50 -4.49
C ASP A 429 10.13 -58.08 -5.25
N THR A 430 9.73 -56.83 -5.15
CA THR A 430 8.50 -56.30 -5.75
C THR A 430 8.77 -55.15 -6.72
N CYS A 431 8.39 -55.36 -7.96
CA CYS A 431 8.35 -54.32 -8.98
C CYS A 431 6.89 -53.99 -9.26
N ALA A 432 6.45 -52.80 -8.82
CA ALA A 432 5.07 -52.36 -9.04
C ALA A 432 4.94 -51.70 -10.42
N GLU A 433 4.37 -52.45 -11.37
CA GLU A 433 4.08 -51.94 -12.70
C GLU A 433 2.74 -51.19 -12.73
N VAL A 434 2.70 -50.10 -13.54
CA VAL A 434 1.48 -49.35 -13.82
C VAL A 434 1.00 -49.65 -15.22
N ALA A 435 -0.24 -50.09 -15.33
CA ALA A 435 -0.81 -50.52 -16.61
C ALA A 435 -1.21 -49.29 -17.51
N GLY A 436 -1.01 -49.46 -18.82
CA GLY A 436 -1.83 -48.80 -19.83
C GLY A 436 -1.48 -47.39 -20.23
N VAL A 437 -0.24 -46.93 -20.07
CA VAL A 437 0.07 -45.51 -20.33
C VAL A 437 0.58 -45.21 -21.73
N ALA A 438 1.44 -46.05 -22.27
CA ALA A 438 2.04 -45.84 -23.58
C ALA A 438 2.19 -47.18 -24.29
N THR A 439 2.27 -47.11 -25.64
CA THR A 439 2.56 -48.25 -26.47
C THR A 439 3.89 -48.06 -27.19
N SER A 440 4.68 -47.07 -26.80
CA SER A 440 5.95 -46.69 -27.39
C SER A 440 7.01 -46.43 -26.34
N SER A 441 8.28 -46.49 -26.73
CA SER A 441 9.43 -46.37 -25.84
C SER A 441 9.38 -45.07 -25.02
N ILE A 442 9.36 -45.21 -23.70
CA ILE A 442 9.61 -44.12 -22.75
C ILE A 442 11.13 -43.87 -22.76
N ASN A 443 11.55 -42.67 -23.15
CA ASN A 443 12.94 -42.34 -23.34
C ASN A 443 13.53 -41.41 -22.27
N GLY A 444 12.67 -40.70 -21.51
CA GLY A 444 13.10 -39.79 -20.43
C GLY A 444 12.07 -39.73 -19.33
N LEU A 445 12.56 -39.54 -18.12
CA LEU A 445 11.79 -39.35 -16.90
C LEU A 445 12.35 -38.18 -16.10
N VAL A 446 11.48 -37.42 -15.45
CA VAL A 446 11.84 -36.44 -14.42
C VAL A 446 10.72 -36.40 -13.38
N GLY A 447 11.07 -36.27 -12.11
CA GLY A 447 10.11 -36.23 -10.99
C GLY A 447 10.32 -35.02 -10.11
N PHE A 448 9.25 -34.63 -9.43
CA PHE A 448 9.25 -33.57 -8.41
C PHE A 448 8.54 -34.08 -7.18
N GLU A 449 9.14 -33.88 -6.01
CA GLU A 449 8.60 -34.31 -4.73
C GLU A 449 7.86 -33.16 -4.05
N ASP A 450 6.69 -33.47 -3.51
CA ASP A 450 5.88 -32.58 -2.66
C ASP A 450 5.34 -33.41 -1.47
N GLY A 451 6.07 -33.40 -0.38
CA GLY A 451 5.81 -34.25 0.78
C GLY A 451 5.83 -35.72 0.42
N THR A 452 4.67 -36.41 0.50
CA THR A 452 4.53 -37.84 0.17
C THR A 452 4.15 -38.10 -1.29
N THR A 453 3.99 -37.04 -2.09
CA THR A 453 3.57 -37.11 -3.49
C THR A 453 4.77 -36.91 -4.40
N VAL A 454 4.94 -37.80 -5.37
CA VAL A 454 5.88 -37.64 -6.48
C VAL A 454 5.08 -37.33 -7.74
N ARG A 455 5.35 -36.19 -8.36
CA ARG A 455 4.81 -35.82 -9.66
C ARG A 455 5.84 -36.16 -10.74
N LEU A 456 5.67 -37.32 -11.38
CA LEU A 456 6.56 -37.82 -12.41
C LEU A 456 6.08 -37.39 -13.80
N PHE A 457 7.01 -36.96 -14.64
CA PHE A 457 6.77 -36.73 -16.06
C PHE A 457 7.61 -37.68 -16.91
N ALA A 458 6.98 -38.23 -17.96
CA ALA A 458 7.62 -39.14 -18.89
C ALA A 458 7.42 -38.66 -20.31
N VAL A 459 8.42 -38.87 -21.17
CA VAL A 459 8.34 -38.58 -22.60
C VAL A 459 8.61 -39.84 -23.42
N ASP A 460 7.91 -39.97 -24.55
CA ASP A 460 8.01 -41.14 -25.38
C ASP A 460 8.37 -40.85 -26.86
N SER A 461 8.67 -41.93 -27.61
CA SER A 461 9.04 -41.84 -29.02
C SER A 461 7.91 -41.46 -29.97
N GLN A 462 6.67 -41.35 -29.51
CA GLN A 462 5.53 -40.85 -30.29
C GLN A 462 5.14 -39.41 -29.92
N GLY A 463 5.97 -38.71 -29.15
CA GLY A 463 5.76 -37.32 -28.77
C GLY A 463 4.81 -37.11 -27.59
N ARG A 464 4.45 -38.15 -26.88
CA ARG A 464 3.58 -38.01 -25.69
C ARG A 464 4.37 -37.53 -24.48
N ILE A 465 3.77 -36.61 -23.77
CA ILE A 465 4.19 -36.16 -22.44
C ILE A 465 3.13 -36.65 -21.47
N ILE A 466 3.56 -37.48 -20.52
CA ILE A 466 2.69 -38.21 -19.62
C ILE A 466 3.02 -37.76 -18.21
N ARG A 467 2.01 -37.52 -17.38
CA ARG A 467 2.18 -37.19 -15.95
C ARG A 467 1.62 -38.33 -15.10
N TRP A 468 2.36 -38.72 -14.10
CA TRP A 468 1.93 -39.66 -13.07
C TRP A 468 2.11 -39.04 -11.70
N GLU A 469 1.01 -38.97 -10.94
CA GLU A 469 1.02 -38.56 -9.52
C GLU A 469 1.04 -39.81 -8.68
N TYR A 470 2.20 -40.10 -8.11
CA TYR A 470 2.42 -41.21 -7.21
C TYR A 470 2.37 -40.71 -5.78
N VAL A 471 1.54 -41.34 -4.93
CA VAL A 471 1.45 -40.99 -3.51
C VAL A 471 1.98 -42.15 -2.69
N GLU A 472 3.00 -41.90 -1.89
CA GLU A 472 3.62 -42.97 -1.05
C GLU A 472 2.59 -43.56 -0.09
N GLY A 473 2.45 -44.91 -0.09
CA GLY A 473 1.51 -45.63 0.74
C GLY A 473 0.06 -45.67 0.25
N ALA A 474 -0.31 -44.93 -0.79
CA ALA A 474 -1.68 -44.98 -1.34
C ALA A 474 -1.92 -46.29 -2.12
N GLN A 475 -3.13 -46.83 -1.98
CA GLN A 475 -3.59 -48.00 -2.75
C GLN A 475 -5.09 -47.83 -3.09
N PRO A 476 -5.50 -47.92 -4.34
CA PRO A 476 -4.65 -47.99 -5.55
C PRO A 476 -3.97 -46.66 -5.87
N GLN A 477 -2.87 -46.72 -6.60
CA GLN A 477 -2.24 -45.52 -7.17
C GLN A 477 -3.10 -44.94 -8.29
N ALA A 478 -3.02 -43.60 -8.45
CA ALA A 478 -3.66 -42.94 -9.59
C ALA A 478 -3.04 -43.41 -10.92
N ALA A 479 -3.87 -43.55 -11.93
CA ALA A 479 -3.35 -43.87 -13.28
C ALA A 479 -2.62 -42.66 -13.88
N PRO A 480 -1.52 -42.90 -14.63
CA PRO A 480 -0.87 -41.83 -15.37
C PRO A 480 -1.80 -41.19 -16.41
N VAL A 481 -1.66 -39.90 -16.64
CA VAL A 481 -2.48 -39.13 -17.58
C VAL A 481 -1.65 -38.53 -18.71
N LEU A 482 -2.21 -38.50 -19.90
CA LEU A 482 -1.60 -37.78 -21.03
C LEU A 482 -1.74 -36.28 -20.80
N VAL A 483 -0.61 -35.58 -20.75
CA VAL A 483 -0.59 -34.10 -20.68
C VAL A 483 -0.80 -33.50 -22.07
N THR A 484 -0.02 -33.96 -23.04
CA THR A 484 -0.11 -33.53 -24.44
C THR A 484 0.60 -34.54 -25.36
N GLN A 485 0.37 -34.41 -26.67
CA GLN A 485 1.08 -35.13 -27.68
C GLN A 485 1.60 -34.17 -28.75
N LEU A 486 2.90 -34.15 -28.92
CA LEU A 486 3.62 -33.39 -29.94
C LEU A 486 3.85 -34.23 -31.20
N ALA A 487 3.93 -33.59 -32.36
CA ALA A 487 4.30 -34.27 -33.59
C ALA A 487 5.81 -34.51 -33.63
N ALA A 488 6.34 -35.30 -32.68
CA ALA A 488 7.77 -35.46 -32.47
C ALA A 488 8.13 -36.86 -31.97
N ASN A 489 9.40 -37.21 -32.10
CA ASN A 489 10.02 -38.33 -31.38
C ASN A 489 10.86 -37.73 -30.25
N LEU A 490 10.35 -37.79 -29.02
CA LEU A 490 11.00 -37.22 -27.86
C LEU A 490 12.06 -38.16 -27.29
N ARG A 491 13.17 -37.60 -26.82
CA ARG A 491 14.34 -38.34 -26.34
C ARG A 491 14.67 -38.08 -24.90
N ALA A 492 14.50 -36.84 -24.41
CA ALA A 492 14.79 -36.47 -23.02
C ALA A 492 13.84 -35.39 -22.52
N ILE A 493 13.71 -35.33 -21.23
CA ILE A 493 12.98 -34.31 -20.45
C ILE A 493 13.80 -33.95 -19.22
N HIS A 494 13.86 -32.69 -18.91
CA HIS A 494 14.44 -32.19 -17.66
C HIS A 494 13.79 -30.85 -17.25
N GLY A 495 13.84 -30.49 -15.98
CA GLY A 495 13.37 -29.23 -15.43
C GLY A 495 13.64 -29.13 -13.93
N LEU A 496 13.56 -27.95 -13.39
CA LEU A 496 13.70 -27.68 -11.95
C LEU A 496 12.34 -27.71 -11.23
N SER A 497 11.28 -27.49 -11.99
CA SER A 497 9.88 -27.58 -11.55
C SER A 497 8.99 -28.01 -12.72
N PRO A 498 7.71 -28.35 -12.49
CA PRO A 498 6.77 -28.67 -13.57
C PRO A 498 6.60 -27.54 -14.60
N GLU A 499 6.85 -26.30 -14.20
CA GLU A 499 6.72 -25.10 -15.04
C GLU A 499 7.97 -24.80 -15.88
N THR A 500 9.12 -25.38 -15.50
CA THR A 500 10.41 -25.18 -16.19
C THR A 500 10.83 -26.36 -17.04
N LEU A 501 9.91 -27.28 -17.34
CA LEU A 501 10.21 -28.46 -18.13
C LEU A 501 10.62 -28.11 -19.57
N LEU A 502 11.71 -28.72 -20.01
CA LEU A 502 12.14 -28.76 -21.40
C LEU A 502 12.13 -30.20 -21.89
N VAL A 503 11.63 -30.42 -23.09
CA VAL A 503 11.67 -31.70 -23.78
C VAL A 503 12.41 -31.55 -25.11
N VAL A 504 13.20 -32.52 -25.46
CA VAL A 504 14.01 -32.50 -26.67
C VAL A 504 13.87 -33.79 -27.50
N GLY A 505 14.12 -33.66 -28.79
CA GLY A 505 14.04 -34.77 -29.72
C GLY A 505 14.19 -34.31 -31.15
N GLN A 506 13.31 -34.81 -32.00
CA GLN A 506 13.23 -34.48 -33.44
C GLN A 506 11.75 -34.40 -33.85
N GLU A 507 11.38 -33.41 -34.61
CA GLU A 507 10.05 -33.29 -35.16
C GLU A 507 9.79 -34.38 -36.23
N ASN A 508 8.59 -34.96 -36.21
CA ASN A 508 8.22 -36.03 -37.16
C ASN A 508 8.26 -35.55 -38.60
N GLY A 509 8.79 -36.39 -39.46
CA GLY A 509 8.93 -36.09 -40.88
C GLY A 509 10.06 -35.09 -41.26
N THR A 510 10.85 -34.69 -40.27
CA THR A 510 12.04 -33.85 -40.47
C THR A 510 13.31 -34.57 -40.00
N THR A 511 14.47 -33.99 -40.30
CA THR A 511 15.76 -34.42 -39.73
C THR A 511 16.33 -33.33 -38.81
N VAL A 512 15.48 -32.39 -38.36
CA VAL A 512 15.91 -31.21 -37.60
C VAL A 512 15.80 -31.48 -36.12
N PRO A 513 16.87 -31.27 -35.35
CA PRO A 513 16.80 -31.27 -33.89
C PRO A 513 15.77 -30.27 -33.40
N SER A 514 15.00 -30.64 -32.36
CA SER A 514 13.89 -29.81 -31.89
C SER A 514 13.74 -29.87 -30.38
N ALA A 515 13.26 -28.77 -29.80
CA ALA A 515 12.95 -28.62 -28.37
C ALA A 515 11.59 -27.94 -28.15
N TRP A 516 10.96 -28.21 -27.02
CA TRP A 516 9.72 -27.61 -26.56
C TRP A 516 9.80 -27.33 -25.09
N SER A 517 9.12 -26.26 -24.62
CA SER A 517 9.04 -25.89 -23.21
C SER A 517 7.64 -26.09 -22.65
N ALA A 518 7.55 -26.27 -21.33
CA ALA A 518 6.26 -26.30 -20.66
C ALA A 518 5.57 -24.93 -20.76
N PRO A 519 4.25 -24.88 -20.98
CA PRO A 519 3.53 -23.63 -21.01
C PRO A 519 3.35 -23.08 -19.59
N ALA A 520 3.55 -21.78 -19.38
CA ALA A 520 3.46 -21.12 -18.09
C ALA A 520 2.07 -21.21 -17.41
N SER A 521 0.99 -21.39 -18.20
CA SER A 521 -0.39 -21.43 -17.70
C SER A 521 -1.18 -22.67 -18.11
N GLY A 522 -0.49 -23.75 -18.52
CA GLY A 522 -1.13 -24.93 -19.14
C GLY A 522 -1.52 -24.69 -20.61
N GLY A 523 -1.73 -25.75 -21.35
CA GLY A 523 -2.11 -25.71 -22.76
C GLY A 523 -1.06 -26.24 -23.72
N THR A 524 -0.89 -25.58 -24.86
CA THR A 524 0.02 -26.03 -25.92
C THR A 524 1.49 -25.81 -25.55
N TRP A 525 2.32 -26.82 -25.67
CA TRP A 525 3.76 -26.75 -25.46
C TRP A 525 4.39 -26.00 -26.63
N PRO A 526 4.95 -24.82 -26.44
CA PRO A 526 5.58 -24.06 -27.53
C PRO A 526 6.86 -24.74 -27.99
N LYS A 527 7.03 -24.78 -29.30
CA LYS A 527 8.30 -25.19 -29.91
C LYS A 527 9.31 -24.06 -29.77
N GLU A 528 10.48 -24.40 -29.26
CA GLU A 528 11.61 -23.47 -29.14
C GLU A 528 12.26 -23.21 -30.51
N ASN A 529 12.73 -21.99 -30.72
CA ASN A 529 13.47 -21.63 -31.92
C ASN A 529 14.96 -21.92 -31.69
N LEU A 530 15.46 -23.00 -32.27
CA LEU A 530 16.86 -23.42 -32.17
C LEU A 530 17.79 -22.69 -33.16
N GLY A 531 17.25 -21.89 -34.08
CA GLY A 531 18.03 -21.31 -35.16
C GLY A 531 18.60 -22.38 -36.09
N SER A 532 19.76 -22.09 -36.71
CA SER A 532 20.48 -23.06 -37.54
C SER A 532 21.42 -23.91 -36.69
N THR A 533 21.12 -25.19 -36.54
CA THR A 533 21.93 -26.13 -35.72
C THR A 533 23.17 -26.66 -36.44
N GLY A 534 23.23 -26.51 -37.78
CA GLY A 534 24.33 -27.02 -38.60
C GLY A 534 24.42 -28.57 -38.68
N THR A 535 23.54 -29.28 -37.95
CA THR A 535 23.50 -30.75 -37.89
C THR A 535 22.09 -31.26 -38.15
N THR A 536 21.98 -32.56 -38.47
CA THR A 536 20.71 -33.28 -38.57
C THR A 536 20.66 -34.40 -37.55
N GLY A 537 19.43 -34.81 -37.14
CA GLY A 537 19.22 -35.88 -36.18
C GLY A 537 18.48 -35.44 -34.97
N TYR A 538 18.76 -36.04 -33.85
CA TYR A 538 18.07 -35.83 -32.59
C TYR A 538 18.87 -34.98 -31.63
N LEU A 539 18.19 -34.09 -30.86
CA LEU A 539 18.64 -33.79 -29.52
C LEU A 539 18.29 -34.98 -28.63
N ARG A 540 19.25 -35.51 -27.86
CA ARG A 540 19.13 -36.75 -27.10
C ARG A 540 19.17 -36.54 -25.59
N ALA A 541 19.75 -35.44 -25.17
CA ALA A 541 19.89 -35.09 -23.76
C ALA A 541 19.57 -33.61 -23.55
N VAL A 542 19.02 -33.27 -22.40
CA VAL A 542 18.74 -31.90 -21.96
C VAL A 542 18.98 -31.78 -20.45
N ARG A 543 19.55 -30.65 -20.03
CA ARG A 543 19.72 -30.28 -18.62
C ARG A 543 19.34 -28.81 -18.42
N VAL A 544 18.45 -28.54 -17.49
CA VAL A 544 18.05 -27.20 -17.06
C VAL A 544 18.83 -26.90 -15.78
N LEU A 545 19.60 -25.83 -15.79
CA LEU A 545 20.40 -25.37 -14.63
C LEU A 545 19.68 -24.28 -13.86
N THR A 546 19.12 -23.30 -14.60
CA THR A 546 18.28 -22.26 -14.02
C THR A 546 17.03 -22.08 -14.88
N PRO A 547 15.99 -21.37 -14.46
CA PRO A 547 14.81 -21.10 -15.31
C PRO A 547 15.17 -20.47 -16.65
N ARG A 548 16.33 -19.83 -16.75
CA ARG A 548 16.80 -19.11 -17.95
C ARG A 548 17.98 -19.78 -18.66
N LEU A 549 18.61 -20.79 -18.04
CA LEU A 549 19.79 -21.48 -18.56
C LEU A 549 19.55 -22.99 -18.69
N ALA A 550 19.79 -23.52 -19.86
CA ALA A 550 19.76 -24.97 -20.13
C ALA A 550 20.73 -25.35 -21.20
N TYR A 551 21.12 -26.63 -21.20
CA TYR A 551 21.94 -27.23 -22.25
C TYR A 551 21.21 -28.41 -22.88
N ALA A 552 21.39 -28.58 -24.19
CA ALA A 552 20.92 -29.75 -24.93
C ALA A 552 22.01 -30.28 -25.85
N ALA A 553 22.12 -31.59 -25.95
CA ALA A 553 23.11 -32.24 -26.80
C ALA A 553 22.51 -33.39 -27.60
N GLY A 554 23.16 -33.76 -28.71
CA GLY A 554 22.61 -34.78 -29.59
C GLY A 554 23.54 -35.31 -30.68
N ASP A 555 22.91 -35.69 -31.81
CA ASP A 555 23.61 -36.26 -32.94
C ASP A 555 24.58 -35.26 -33.59
N GLY A 556 25.65 -35.78 -34.18
CA GLY A 556 26.68 -34.97 -34.81
C GLY A 556 27.51 -34.12 -33.83
N GLY A 557 27.57 -34.49 -32.56
CA GLY A 557 28.31 -33.74 -31.52
C GLY A 557 27.67 -32.40 -31.14
N LEU A 558 26.44 -32.18 -31.54
CA LEU A 558 25.72 -30.93 -31.28
C LEU A 558 25.62 -30.68 -29.79
N LEU A 559 26.08 -29.47 -29.38
CA LEU A 559 25.83 -28.89 -28.08
C LEU A 559 25.16 -27.53 -28.27
N MET A 560 24.12 -27.28 -27.53
CA MET A 560 23.38 -26.01 -27.55
C MET A 560 23.18 -25.49 -26.15
N GLU A 561 23.29 -24.19 -25.99
CA GLU A 561 22.99 -23.45 -24.76
C GLU A 561 21.73 -22.60 -24.97
N ARG A 562 20.78 -22.70 -24.05
CA ARG A 562 19.63 -21.80 -23.92
C ARG A 562 19.94 -20.75 -22.86
N SER A 563 19.97 -19.49 -23.24
CA SER A 563 20.16 -18.39 -22.30
C SER A 563 19.08 -17.33 -22.54
N GLY A 564 18.30 -16.99 -21.49
CA GLY A 564 17.22 -16.02 -21.57
C GLY A 564 16.14 -16.34 -22.62
N GLY A 565 15.93 -17.62 -22.96
CA GLY A 565 14.97 -18.07 -23.96
C GLY A 565 15.54 -18.19 -25.40
N ALA A 566 16.77 -17.76 -25.61
CA ALA A 566 17.44 -17.90 -26.91
C ALA A 566 18.43 -19.09 -26.93
N TRP A 567 18.43 -19.85 -28.01
CA TRP A 567 19.34 -20.97 -28.18
C TRP A 567 20.55 -20.58 -29.05
N THR A 568 21.73 -20.99 -28.61
CA THR A 568 23.00 -20.78 -29.33
C THR A 568 23.77 -22.08 -29.46
N VAL A 569 24.40 -22.31 -30.60
CA VAL A 569 25.27 -23.47 -30.82
C VAL A 569 26.62 -23.25 -30.15
N LYS A 570 27.06 -24.21 -29.37
CA LYS A 570 28.38 -24.25 -28.70
C LYS A 570 29.34 -25.15 -29.50
N PRO A 571 30.63 -25.16 -29.18
CA PRO A 571 31.59 -26.05 -29.84
C PRO A 571 31.12 -27.51 -29.84
N GLN A 572 31.13 -28.13 -31.01
CA GLN A 572 30.72 -29.52 -31.19
C GLN A 572 31.69 -30.48 -30.50
N LEU A 573 31.14 -31.55 -29.93
CA LEU A 573 31.95 -32.65 -29.41
C LEU A 573 32.51 -33.48 -30.58
N THR A 574 33.79 -33.32 -30.84
CA THR A 574 34.53 -34.06 -31.86
C THR A 574 35.77 -34.71 -31.24
N VAL A 575 36.07 -35.92 -31.64
CA VAL A 575 37.25 -36.68 -31.22
C VAL A 575 38.21 -36.85 -32.39
N ALA A 576 39.48 -36.56 -32.17
CA ALA A 576 40.52 -36.68 -33.19
C ALA A 576 40.56 -38.11 -33.76
N GLY A 577 40.45 -38.25 -35.09
CA GLY A 577 40.43 -39.53 -35.77
C GLY A 577 39.07 -40.25 -35.77
N SER A 578 38.10 -39.88 -34.96
CA SER A 578 36.78 -40.50 -34.88
C SER A 578 35.64 -39.56 -35.34
N GLY A 579 35.88 -38.26 -35.44
CA GLY A 579 34.90 -37.29 -35.88
C GLY A 579 33.91 -36.88 -34.79
N ALA A 580 32.69 -36.50 -35.19
CA ALA A 580 31.66 -36.05 -34.30
C ALA A 580 31.05 -37.20 -33.47
N VAL A 581 30.89 -37.01 -32.17
CA VAL A 581 30.30 -37.96 -31.22
C VAL A 581 28.80 -37.73 -31.13
N ASN A 582 27.96 -38.75 -31.43
CA ASN A 582 26.53 -38.64 -31.11
C ASN A 582 26.33 -38.75 -29.60
N VAL A 583 26.06 -37.62 -28.95
CA VAL A 583 25.89 -37.55 -27.52
C VAL A 583 24.63 -38.30 -27.09
N ARG A 584 24.76 -39.24 -26.14
CA ARG A 584 23.64 -40.01 -25.55
C ARG A 584 23.16 -39.46 -24.23
N ALA A 585 24.08 -39.02 -23.39
CA ALA A 585 23.78 -38.39 -22.13
C ALA A 585 24.64 -37.15 -21.87
N LEU A 586 24.11 -36.19 -21.17
CA LEU A 586 24.72 -34.90 -20.82
C LEU A 586 24.43 -34.61 -19.35
N LEU A 587 25.45 -34.25 -18.59
CA LEU A 587 25.32 -33.56 -17.31
C LEU A 587 25.83 -32.15 -17.45
N ALA A 588 25.29 -31.23 -16.67
CA ALA A 588 25.73 -29.85 -16.58
C ALA A 588 25.61 -29.36 -15.15
N PHE A 589 26.68 -28.78 -14.62
CA PHE A 589 26.76 -28.24 -13.26
C PHE A 589 27.02 -26.74 -13.24
N GLY A 590 27.31 -26.15 -14.38
CA GLY A 590 27.56 -24.74 -14.63
C GLY A 590 27.89 -24.55 -16.10
N ARG A 591 28.28 -23.36 -16.51
CA ARG A 591 28.69 -23.07 -17.91
C ARG A 591 30.04 -23.69 -18.26
N THR A 592 30.86 -23.93 -17.26
CA THR A 592 32.23 -24.43 -17.39
C THR A 592 32.40 -25.91 -17.03
N ALA A 593 31.35 -26.57 -16.59
CA ALA A 593 31.40 -27.95 -16.15
C ALA A 593 30.25 -28.79 -16.75
N LEU A 594 30.47 -29.29 -17.98
CA LEU A 594 29.55 -30.23 -18.62
C LEU A 594 30.28 -31.55 -18.90
N TYR A 595 29.57 -32.66 -18.64
CA TYR A 595 30.06 -34.00 -18.97
C TYR A 595 29.15 -34.66 -19.99
N ALA A 596 29.74 -35.35 -20.96
CA ALA A 596 29.00 -36.04 -22.02
C ALA A 596 29.57 -37.42 -22.30
N VAL A 597 28.66 -38.36 -22.63
CA VAL A 597 29.00 -39.66 -23.16
C VAL A 597 28.22 -39.94 -24.46
N GLY A 598 28.75 -40.75 -25.33
CA GLY A 598 28.10 -40.97 -26.62
C GLY A 598 28.59 -42.17 -27.41
N SER A 599 28.33 -42.12 -28.75
CA SER A 599 28.83 -43.11 -29.69
C SER A 599 30.23 -42.71 -30.17
N GLY A 600 31.15 -43.62 -30.17
CA GLY A 600 32.53 -43.40 -30.57
C GLY A 600 33.49 -44.06 -29.61
N PRO A 601 34.61 -43.43 -29.29
CA PRO A 601 35.48 -43.90 -28.23
C PRO A 601 34.71 -44.08 -26.92
N ASN A 602 35.07 -45.04 -26.12
CA ASN A 602 34.45 -45.29 -24.83
C ASN A 602 35.00 -44.28 -23.81
N GLU A 603 34.74 -43.01 -24.06
CA GLU A 603 35.30 -41.92 -23.26
C GLU A 603 34.18 -41.11 -22.60
N ILE A 604 34.52 -40.54 -21.46
CA ILE A 604 33.75 -39.48 -20.81
C ILE A 604 34.43 -38.16 -21.17
N HIS A 605 33.65 -37.27 -21.76
CA HIS A 605 34.12 -35.97 -22.23
C HIS A 605 33.67 -34.89 -21.28
N PHE A 606 34.56 -33.91 -21.09
CA PHE A 606 34.32 -32.72 -20.23
C PHE A 606 34.43 -31.45 -21.08
N PHE A 607 33.49 -30.54 -20.90
CA PHE A 607 33.46 -29.22 -21.53
C PHE A 607 33.68 -28.15 -20.48
N ASN A 608 34.73 -27.35 -20.65
CA ASN A 608 35.12 -26.28 -19.73
C ASN A 608 34.54 -24.90 -20.11
N GLY A 609 33.43 -24.87 -20.85
CA GLY A 609 32.81 -23.62 -21.38
C GLY A 609 33.34 -23.21 -22.75
N THR A 610 34.53 -23.67 -23.17
CA THR A 610 35.19 -23.31 -24.43
C THR A 610 35.56 -24.50 -25.27
N THR A 611 36.10 -25.57 -24.68
CA THR A 611 36.64 -26.73 -25.40
C THR A 611 36.23 -28.04 -24.72
N TRP A 612 36.17 -29.11 -25.51
CA TRP A 612 35.99 -30.46 -25.06
C TRP A 612 37.34 -31.16 -24.79
N SER A 613 37.43 -31.94 -23.75
CA SER A 613 38.55 -32.84 -23.44
C SER A 613 38.04 -34.22 -23.03
N SER A 614 38.82 -35.27 -23.23
CA SER A 614 38.54 -36.59 -22.61
C SER A 614 39.08 -36.58 -21.19
N VAL A 615 38.28 -37.08 -20.25
CA VAL A 615 38.61 -37.10 -18.81
C VAL A 615 38.68 -38.50 -18.24
N ALA A 616 38.10 -39.47 -18.95
CA ALA A 616 38.22 -40.90 -18.59
C ALA A 616 37.92 -41.77 -19.81
N GLU A 617 38.50 -43.01 -19.79
CA GLU A 617 38.11 -44.11 -20.70
C GLU A 617 37.22 -45.07 -19.90
N ALA A 618 36.19 -45.62 -20.51
CA ALA A 618 35.34 -46.61 -19.93
C ALA A 618 35.59 -47.99 -20.61
N PRO A 619 35.40 -49.13 -19.92
CA PRO A 619 35.63 -50.43 -20.49
C PRO A 619 34.65 -50.79 -21.64
N GLY A 620 33.58 -50.04 -21.77
CA GLY A 620 32.59 -50.19 -22.83
C GLY A 620 31.83 -48.91 -23.11
N THR A 621 31.06 -48.88 -24.21
CA THR A 621 30.26 -47.71 -24.57
C THR A 621 29.22 -47.43 -23.52
N LEU A 622 29.18 -46.18 -23.03
CA LEU A 622 28.21 -45.71 -22.05
C LEU A 622 26.90 -45.30 -22.73
N ASN A 623 25.78 -45.70 -22.11
CA ASN A 623 24.43 -45.36 -22.55
C ASN A 623 23.77 -44.22 -21.74
N ALA A 624 24.12 -44.10 -20.47
CA ALA A 624 23.58 -43.11 -19.57
C ALA A 624 24.66 -42.56 -18.62
N LEU A 625 24.46 -41.34 -18.18
CA LEU A 625 25.27 -40.63 -17.21
C LEU A 625 24.32 -39.79 -16.36
N GLU A 626 24.41 -39.97 -15.02
CA GLU A 626 23.64 -39.22 -14.03
C GLU A 626 24.51 -38.93 -12.81
N ALA A 627 24.06 -37.97 -11.99
CA ALA A 627 24.80 -37.49 -10.84
C ALA A 627 23.88 -36.99 -9.73
N THR A 628 24.36 -37.03 -8.49
CA THR A 628 23.75 -36.32 -7.38
C THR A 628 24.37 -34.91 -7.19
N GLY A 629 25.55 -34.73 -7.74
CA GLY A 629 26.31 -33.50 -7.74
C GLY A 629 27.57 -33.66 -8.57
N PRO A 630 28.39 -32.60 -8.77
CA PRO A 630 29.56 -32.62 -9.64
C PRO A 630 30.67 -33.57 -9.10
N GLY A 631 30.67 -33.87 -7.78
CA GLY A 631 31.58 -34.82 -7.14
C GLY A 631 31.03 -36.28 -7.06
N ASP A 632 29.84 -36.60 -7.60
CA ASP A 632 29.27 -37.96 -7.53
C ASP A 632 28.59 -38.30 -8.87
N LEU A 633 29.38 -38.70 -9.86
CA LEU A 633 28.93 -39.04 -11.19
C LEU A 633 28.92 -40.54 -11.44
N TRP A 634 27.87 -41.04 -12.09
CA TRP A 634 27.66 -42.46 -12.38
C TRP A 634 27.38 -42.64 -13.89
N GLY A 635 28.17 -43.44 -14.53
CA GLY A 635 27.99 -43.81 -15.96
C GLY A 635 27.75 -45.33 -16.09
N VAL A 636 26.79 -45.70 -16.94
CA VAL A 636 26.48 -47.11 -17.21
C VAL A 636 26.36 -47.40 -18.70
N GLY A 637 26.64 -48.65 -19.07
CA GLY A 637 26.64 -49.03 -20.48
C GLY A 637 26.57 -50.53 -20.77
N PHE A 638 27.20 -50.90 -21.88
CA PHE A 638 27.28 -52.29 -22.31
C PHE A 638 28.23 -53.12 -21.44
N THR A 639 28.14 -54.44 -21.55
CA THR A 639 29.01 -55.39 -20.88
C THR A 639 29.07 -55.27 -19.33
N GLY A 640 27.96 -54.79 -18.75
CA GLY A 640 27.86 -54.62 -17.27
C GLY A 640 28.64 -53.41 -16.74
N THR A 641 29.09 -52.49 -17.62
CA THR A 641 29.91 -51.35 -17.22
C THR A 641 29.16 -50.44 -16.27
N LEU A 642 29.78 -50.15 -15.12
CA LEU A 642 29.48 -49.04 -14.21
C LEU A 642 30.79 -48.30 -13.95
N VAL A 643 30.80 -47.01 -14.25
CA VAL A 643 31.90 -46.11 -13.91
C VAL A 643 31.39 -45.05 -12.92
N ARG A 644 32.21 -44.71 -11.94
CA ARG A 644 31.86 -43.73 -10.90
C ARG A 644 33.00 -42.76 -10.67
N TRP A 645 32.66 -41.48 -10.58
CA TRP A 645 33.53 -40.46 -10.06
C TRP A 645 33.10 -40.13 -8.64
N GLN A 646 33.94 -40.37 -7.67
CA GLN A 646 33.69 -40.10 -6.25
C GLN A 646 35.04 -39.79 -5.62
N PRO A 647 35.33 -38.50 -5.36
CA PRO A 647 36.56 -38.04 -4.71
C PRO A 647 36.63 -38.44 -3.24
#